data_8cdca3247c0cff66bb2008fd814fc8af
#
_entry.id   8cdca3247c0cff66bb2008fd814fc8af
#
_cell.length_a   1.000
_cell.length_b   1.000
_cell.length_c   1.000
_cell.angle_alpha   90.00
_cell.angle_beta   90.00
_cell.angle_gamma   90.00
#
_symmetry.space_group_name_H-M   'P 1'
#
loop_
_entity.id
_entity.type
_entity.pdbx_description
1 polymer ?
#
loop_
_entity_poly.entity_id
_entity_poly.type
_entity_poly.pdbx_seq_one_letter_code
_entity_poly.pdbx_strand_id
1 'polypeptide(L)'
;MKMSANQKLLAASLFPINGLQGLPFKLRVLRVLDALPNDNYRPIRLQAWADDLWHGVLKCPVFATSRFDFPGFIIPADVTTEVGRVISLPGVADKEFRIEVTDRILEIDPKQARPEERDLAGKMVERVISDRFNFLKAKFWRTEWTLYYHLRPENERQNNDHVNAYRGFKFGVVLLENAELLLAADIRTKYIGRRSLAQYNQAEREGVLARHLDLDIDIEDRATFLRDNGSAKYSCRYAGPTGQTIGEYRIKELNQTVLEFYAERYPRLRLDPNDAAVFFDSGGQKKDLAAPASRMFPVFTTEDESLRTCSIKPQMTPEARVREIHTFLGELTGLNYAGRDFSIDRELVTRERSIFLPPKLEYGKGKVLEPYPQNGATGTVVPDIEKAIANWRFNKVPMLYQHGPYFNEPLPDVLFFHPDGLPREIREAFLEQLDLEILKQTGSKMNLLARRSYRIGQGERSGASLLSTLKTAMAERRGMFLAVVALWDRFFDSVHPNLKEVLKGVPSQCVTERVLRTIANTGDPVRATSRVRNLALGVLTSAGVQPWVLLESLNSDVYIGIDTLHGRVSYHFLFGKGGRQVLTSFGSSIKRGRKQESLDKVELRTKIESTLREIQQAGHSLRSIVVHRDGRWWKREGQALKEAVSNLIRDKILAADCVVGVVEIRKSHFPVRLFKKLDRLRMSC
;
A
#
# COMPACT_ATOMS: atom_id res chain seq x y z
N MET A 1 38.67 2.06 15.05
CA MET A 1 38.15 1.24 16.16
C MET A 1 37.34 0.10 15.59
N LYS A 2 37.76 -1.15 15.74
CA LYS A 2 37.12 -2.33 15.14
C LYS A 2 35.90 -2.69 15.99
N MET A 3 34.67 -2.41 15.49
CA MET A 3 33.46 -3.06 16.03
C MET A 3 33.59 -4.57 15.84
N SER A 4 33.12 -5.36 16.80
CA SER A 4 33.16 -6.82 16.70
C SER A 4 32.38 -7.22 15.41
N ALA A 5 32.94 -8.19 14.68
CA ALA A 5 32.41 -8.61 13.36
C ALA A 5 30.92 -8.94 13.39
N ASN A 6 30.38 -9.41 14.52
CA ASN A 6 28.96 -9.81 14.67
C ASN A 6 27.95 -8.64 14.77
N GLN A 7 28.41 -7.39 14.97
CA GLN A 7 27.48 -6.25 15.06
C GLN A 7 27.25 -5.52 13.73
N LYS A 8 28.03 -5.85 12.69
CA LYS A 8 28.03 -5.14 11.40
C LYS A 8 27.10 -5.73 10.34
N LEU A 9 26.65 -6.96 10.49
CA LEU A 9 25.88 -7.64 9.47
C LEU A 9 24.38 -7.64 9.78
N LEU A 10 23.55 -7.37 8.77
CA LEU A 10 22.14 -7.64 8.75
C LEU A 10 21.87 -8.77 7.76
N ALA A 11 21.11 -9.77 8.20
CA ALA A 11 20.54 -10.74 7.29
C ALA A 11 19.26 -10.18 6.69
N ALA A 12 19.10 -10.33 5.39
CA ALA A 12 17.89 -9.97 4.67
C ALA A 12 17.18 -11.24 4.20
N SER A 13 15.84 -11.21 4.12
CA SER A 13 15.07 -12.30 3.50
C SER A 13 15.20 -12.27 1.97
N LEU A 14 16.45 -12.32 1.53
CA LEU A 14 16.90 -12.41 0.14
C LEU A 14 17.66 -13.73 -0.01
N PHE A 15 17.37 -14.44 -1.10
CA PHE A 15 17.92 -15.77 -1.37
C PHE A 15 18.53 -15.79 -2.77
N PRO A 16 19.81 -16.17 -2.93
CA PRO A 16 20.43 -16.24 -4.24
C PRO A 16 19.69 -17.20 -5.17
N ILE A 17 19.55 -16.80 -6.43
CA ILE A 17 19.04 -17.66 -7.51
C ILE A 17 20.25 -18.15 -8.30
N ASN A 18 20.58 -19.44 -8.15
CA ASN A 18 21.73 -20.07 -8.79
C ASN A 18 21.34 -20.61 -10.17
N GLY A 19 22.29 -20.61 -11.11
CA GLY A 19 22.09 -21.08 -12.48
C GLY A 19 21.75 -20.00 -13.50
N LEU A 20 21.32 -18.81 -13.05
CA LEU A 20 20.99 -17.67 -13.94
C LEU A 20 21.85 -16.42 -13.65
N GLN A 21 22.71 -16.43 -12.64
CA GLN A 21 23.49 -15.26 -12.24
C GLN A 21 24.50 -14.85 -13.31
N GLY A 22 24.57 -13.55 -13.57
CA GLY A 22 25.53 -12.97 -14.53
C GLY A 22 25.28 -13.30 -16.00
N LEU A 23 24.26 -14.08 -16.30
CA LEU A 23 23.90 -14.41 -17.67
C LEU A 23 23.04 -13.31 -18.31
N PRO A 24 23.29 -12.98 -19.59
CA PRO A 24 22.43 -12.05 -20.30
C PRO A 24 21.03 -12.64 -20.53
N PHE A 25 20.00 -11.81 -20.36
CA PHE A 25 18.62 -12.17 -20.73
C PHE A 25 18.35 -11.69 -22.15
N LYS A 26 18.13 -12.64 -23.04
CA LYS A 26 17.71 -12.38 -24.41
C LYS A 26 16.22 -12.61 -24.52
N LEU A 27 15.48 -11.54 -24.81
CA LEU A 27 14.02 -11.56 -24.82
C LEU A 27 13.51 -11.16 -26.19
N ARG A 28 12.68 -12.01 -26.80
CA ARG A 28 12.02 -11.72 -28.08
C ARG A 28 10.69 -11.02 -27.82
N VAL A 29 10.43 -10.02 -28.62
CA VAL A 29 9.19 -9.24 -28.55
C VAL A 29 8.13 -9.91 -29.43
N LEU A 30 6.92 -10.05 -28.90
CA LEU A 30 5.73 -10.41 -29.64
C LEU A 30 4.85 -9.17 -29.82
N ARG A 31 4.54 -8.83 -31.06
CA ARG A 31 3.76 -7.65 -31.41
C ARG A 31 2.27 -7.99 -31.45
N VAL A 32 1.48 -7.21 -30.75
CA VAL A 32 0.01 -7.27 -30.84
C VAL A 32 -0.42 -6.61 -32.14
N LEU A 33 -1.18 -7.32 -32.98
CA LEU A 33 -1.68 -6.83 -34.25
C LEU A 33 -3.04 -6.15 -34.12
N ASP A 34 -3.85 -6.57 -33.16
CA ASP A 34 -5.20 -6.03 -32.95
C ASP A 34 -5.22 -4.96 -31.85
N ALA A 35 -6.25 -4.11 -31.87
CA ALA A 35 -6.43 -3.11 -30.86
C ALA A 35 -6.67 -3.75 -29.49
N LEU A 36 -5.87 -3.35 -28.49
CA LEU A 36 -6.07 -3.81 -27.13
C LEU A 36 -7.37 -3.23 -26.56
N PRO A 37 -8.15 -4.02 -25.80
CA PRO A 37 -9.31 -3.52 -25.10
C PRO A 37 -8.92 -2.36 -24.19
N ASN A 38 -9.66 -1.25 -24.27
CA ASN A 38 -9.42 -0.09 -23.42
C ASN A 38 -10.37 -0.11 -22.23
N ASP A 39 -10.34 -1.18 -21.47
CA ASP A 39 -11.19 -1.39 -20.31
C ASP A 39 -10.37 -1.72 -19.05
N ASN A 40 -11.04 -1.73 -17.89
CA ASN A 40 -10.42 -2.05 -16.61
C ASN A 40 -9.96 -3.51 -16.49
N TYR A 41 -10.40 -4.40 -17.37
CA TYR A 41 -10.02 -5.80 -17.42
C TYR A 41 -8.78 -6.05 -18.27
N ARG A 42 -8.28 -5.04 -18.97
CA ARG A 42 -7.10 -5.16 -19.83
C ARG A 42 -5.91 -5.85 -19.17
N PRO A 43 -5.49 -5.53 -17.93
CA PRO A 43 -4.36 -6.22 -17.29
C PRO A 43 -4.64 -7.70 -17.03
N ILE A 44 -5.88 -8.06 -16.69
CA ILE A 44 -6.30 -9.44 -16.42
C ILE A 44 -6.30 -10.24 -17.73
N ARG A 45 -6.81 -9.64 -18.81
CA ARG A 45 -6.84 -10.27 -20.13
C ARG A 45 -5.45 -10.47 -20.72
N LEU A 46 -4.60 -9.46 -20.64
CA LEU A 46 -3.20 -9.59 -21.08
C LEU A 46 -2.50 -10.73 -20.33
N GLN A 47 -2.82 -10.91 -19.05
CA GLN A 47 -2.27 -12.02 -18.29
C GLN A 47 -2.85 -13.36 -18.72
N ALA A 48 -4.16 -13.47 -18.94
CA ALA A 48 -4.79 -14.69 -19.44
C ALA A 48 -4.21 -15.09 -20.81
N TRP A 49 -4.06 -14.13 -21.73
CA TRP A 49 -3.42 -14.39 -23.02
C TRP A 49 -1.94 -14.77 -22.90
N ALA A 50 -1.21 -14.24 -21.93
CA ALA A 50 0.15 -14.69 -21.64
C ALA A 50 0.18 -16.14 -21.15
N ASP A 51 -0.80 -16.54 -20.33
CA ASP A 51 -0.96 -17.91 -19.86
C ASP A 51 -1.32 -18.86 -21.02
N ASP A 52 -2.25 -18.47 -21.89
CA ASP A 52 -2.66 -19.22 -23.08
C ASP A 52 -1.49 -19.40 -24.07
N LEU A 53 -0.73 -18.32 -24.30
CA LEU A 53 0.49 -18.39 -25.13
C LEU A 53 1.51 -19.36 -24.53
N TRP A 54 1.75 -19.28 -23.23
CA TRP A 54 2.72 -20.15 -22.58
C TRP A 54 2.31 -21.62 -22.62
N HIS A 55 1.14 -21.93 -22.04
CA HIS A 55 0.73 -23.32 -21.85
C HIS A 55 0.09 -23.95 -23.10
N GLY A 56 -0.59 -23.12 -23.89
CA GLY A 56 -1.26 -23.55 -25.10
C GLY A 56 -0.34 -23.69 -26.33
N VAL A 57 0.48 -22.69 -26.60
CA VAL A 57 1.12 -22.53 -27.91
C VAL A 57 2.65 -22.61 -27.86
N LEU A 58 3.31 -21.79 -27.02
CA LEU A 58 4.76 -21.58 -27.09
C LEU A 58 5.57 -22.50 -26.18
N LYS A 59 4.93 -23.04 -25.12
CA LYS A 59 5.57 -23.90 -24.10
C LYS A 59 6.78 -23.27 -23.41
N CYS A 60 6.83 -21.96 -23.36
CA CYS A 60 7.89 -21.19 -22.70
C CYS A 60 7.30 -20.03 -21.89
N PRO A 61 8.04 -19.46 -20.92
CA PRO A 61 7.58 -18.34 -20.14
C PRO A 61 7.19 -17.15 -21.01
N VAL A 62 5.95 -16.65 -20.85
CA VAL A 62 5.43 -15.46 -21.52
C VAL A 62 5.09 -14.40 -20.50
N PHE A 63 5.54 -13.18 -20.73
CA PHE A 63 5.26 -12.04 -19.87
C PHE A 63 4.58 -10.92 -20.67
N ALA A 64 3.40 -10.48 -20.20
CA ALA A 64 2.71 -9.32 -20.76
C ALA A 64 3.34 -8.02 -20.28
N THR A 65 3.69 -7.11 -21.18
CA THR A 65 4.30 -5.83 -20.84
C THR A 65 3.60 -4.66 -21.53
N SER A 66 3.48 -3.56 -20.79
CA SER A 66 3.09 -2.25 -21.33
C SER A 66 4.21 -1.22 -21.16
N ARG A 67 5.43 -1.66 -20.80
CA ARG A 67 6.53 -0.79 -20.35
C ARG A 67 7.36 -0.20 -21.48
N PHE A 68 7.35 -0.85 -22.63
CA PHE A 68 8.04 -0.32 -23.83
C PHE A 68 7.08 0.54 -24.66
N ASP A 69 7.57 1.15 -25.67
CA ASP A 69 6.78 2.03 -26.55
C ASP A 69 5.62 1.28 -27.28
N PHE A 70 5.46 0.00 -26.97
CA PHE A 70 4.41 -0.88 -27.48
C PHE A 70 3.83 -1.77 -26.35
N PRO A 71 2.54 -1.94 -26.28
CA PRO A 71 1.93 -3.03 -25.52
C PRO A 71 2.18 -4.35 -26.26
N GLY A 72 2.65 -5.38 -25.55
CA GLY A 72 2.95 -6.67 -26.19
C GLY A 72 3.32 -7.75 -25.18
N PHE A 73 3.84 -8.83 -25.71
CA PHE A 73 4.33 -9.93 -24.91
C PHE A 73 5.83 -10.13 -25.16
N ILE A 74 6.49 -10.75 -24.22
CA ILE A 74 7.92 -11.04 -24.26
C ILE A 74 8.12 -12.50 -23.91
N ILE A 75 9.01 -13.17 -24.64
CA ILE A 75 9.43 -14.55 -24.40
C ILE A 75 10.96 -14.64 -24.39
N PRO A 76 11.56 -15.69 -23.82
CA PRO A 76 12.98 -15.97 -24.02
C PRO A 76 13.31 -16.11 -25.51
N ALA A 77 14.39 -15.47 -25.96
CA ALA A 77 14.76 -15.51 -27.39
C ALA A 77 15.28 -16.87 -27.87
N ASP A 78 15.78 -17.68 -26.93
CA ASP A 78 16.31 -19.04 -27.21
C ASP A 78 15.20 -20.06 -27.53
N VAL A 79 13.95 -19.64 -27.41
CA VAL A 79 12.81 -20.50 -27.78
C VAL A 79 12.69 -20.59 -29.28
N THR A 80 12.68 -21.84 -29.81
CA THR A 80 12.50 -22.11 -31.23
C THR A 80 11.10 -21.73 -31.67
N THR A 81 10.95 -20.53 -32.22
CA THR A 81 9.69 -20.07 -32.81
C THR A 81 9.98 -19.30 -34.08
N GLU A 82 9.18 -19.53 -35.13
CA GLU A 82 9.35 -18.92 -36.44
C GLU A 82 9.02 -17.41 -36.36
N VAL A 83 9.95 -16.57 -36.83
CA VAL A 83 9.73 -15.13 -36.97
C VAL A 83 8.70 -14.88 -38.08
N GLY A 84 7.77 -13.97 -37.83
CA GLY A 84 6.64 -13.71 -38.72
C GLY A 84 5.41 -14.61 -38.45
N ARG A 85 5.54 -15.64 -37.61
CA ARG A 85 4.40 -16.47 -37.25
C ARG A 85 3.34 -15.63 -36.55
N VAL A 86 2.09 -15.71 -37.01
CA VAL A 86 0.93 -15.11 -36.39
C VAL A 86 0.18 -16.16 -35.55
N ILE A 87 -0.04 -15.86 -34.31
CA ILE A 87 -0.75 -16.69 -33.31
C ILE A 87 -2.10 -16.05 -33.04
N SER A 88 -3.18 -16.78 -33.25
CA SER A 88 -4.54 -16.36 -32.88
C SER A 88 -4.93 -16.93 -31.55
N LEU A 89 -5.46 -16.09 -30.66
CA LEU A 89 -6.02 -16.43 -29.34
C LEU A 89 -7.49 -16.02 -29.27
N PRO A 90 -8.29 -16.67 -28.40
CA PRO A 90 -9.65 -16.22 -28.13
C PRO A 90 -9.66 -14.77 -27.66
N GLY A 91 -10.35 -13.93 -28.37
CA GLY A 91 -10.46 -12.50 -28.07
C GLY A 91 -11.69 -12.18 -27.23
N VAL A 92 -12.17 -10.94 -27.33
CA VAL A 92 -13.38 -10.44 -26.67
C VAL A 92 -14.51 -10.42 -27.69
N ALA A 93 -15.71 -10.85 -27.30
CA ALA A 93 -16.88 -10.88 -28.17
C ALA A 93 -16.68 -11.66 -29.48
N ASP A 94 -16.17 -12.90 -29.33
CA ASP A 94 -15.93 -13.86 -30.45
C ASP A 94 -14.95 -13.39 -31.53
N LYS A 95 -14.20 -12.32 -31.27
CA LYS A 95 -13.11 -11.89 -32.16
C LYS A 95 -11.81 -12.58 -31.79
N GLU A 96 -11.05 -12.99 -32.77
CA GLU A 96 -9.68 -13.47 -32.54
C GLU A 96 -8.76 -12.31 -32.13
N PHE A 97 -7.82 -12.61 -31.26
CA PHE A 97 -6.74 -11.71 -30.87
C PHE A 97 -5.43 -12.22 -31.44
N ARG A 98 -4.82 -11.43 -32.34
CA ARG A 98 -3.66 -11.86 -33.12
C ARG A 98 -2.37 -11.25 -32.61
N ILE A 99 -1.34 -12.09 -32.52
CA ILE A 99 -0.02 -11.76 -32.02
C ILE A 99 1.02 -12.28 -33.02
N GLU A 100 1.95 -11.43 -33.40
CA GLU A 100 3.04 -11.78 -34.31
C GLU A 100 4.35 -11.97 -33.55
N VAL A 101 5.07 -13.02 -33.87
CA VAL A 101 6.44 -13.25 -33.40
C VAL A 101 7.39 -12.38 -34.23
N THR A 102 8.00 -11.38 -33.61
CA THR A 102 8.90 -10.44 -34.30
C THR A 102 10.36 -10.92 -34.27
N ASP A 103 11.20 -10.35 -35.11
CA ASP A 103 12.67 -10.48 -35.09
C ASP A 103 13.33 -9.65 -33.97
N ARG A 104 12.58 -8.74 -33.36
CA ARG A 104 13.09 -7.84 -32.34
C ARG A 104 13.50 -8.57 -31.08
N ILE A 105 14.79 -8.52 -30.75
CA ILE A 105 15.37 -9.07 -29.53
C ILE A 105 15.83 -7.92 -28.63
N LEU A 106 15.48 -8.03 -27.36
CA LEU A 106 15.99 -7.19 -26.27
C LEU A 106 17.07 -8.00 -25.57
N GLU A 107 18.30 -7.51 -25.59
CA GLU A 107 19.39 -8.11 -24.84
C GLU A 107 19.64 -7.28 -23.56
N ILE A 108 19.54 -7.94 -22.41
CA ILE A 108 19.72 -7.33 -21.11
C ILE A 108 20.98 -7.91 -20.50
N ASP A 109 22.08 -7.16 -20.56
CA ASP A 109 23.28 -7.47 -19.81
C ASP A 109 23.05 -7.06 -18.34
N PRO A 110 23.08 -8.00 -17.39
CA PRO A 110 22.84 -7.68 -15.97
C PRO A 110 23.75 -6.58 -15.39
N LYS A 111 24.97 -6.44 -15.91
CA LYS A 111 25.97 -5.48 -15.43
C LYS A 111 25.73 -4.06 -15.96
N GLN A 112 25.13 -3.93 -17.15
CA GLN A 112 24.93 -2.66 -17.83
C GLN A 112 23.46 -2.25 -17.95
N ALA A 113 22.55 -3.15 -17.53
CA ALA A 113 21.12 -2.99 -17.65
C ALA A 113 20.61 -1.74 -16.91
N ARG A 114 19.73 -1.01 -17.54
CA ARG A 114 18.97 0.05 -16.92
C ARG A 114 18.00 -0.51 -15.86
N PRO A 115 17.56 0.31 -14.89
CA PRO A 115 16.62 -0.16 -13.86
C PRO A 115 15.37 -0.86 -14.41
N GLU A 116 14.79 -0.36 -15.51
CA GLU A 116 13.62 -0.95 -16.15
C GLU A 116 13.91 -2.32 -16.78
N GLU A 117 15.08 -2.49 -17.35
CA GLU A 117 15.52 -3.75 -17.94
C GLU A 117 15.81 -4.79 -16.86
N ARG A 118 16.46 -4.39 -15.77
CA ARG A 118 16.66 -5.25 -14.59
C ARG A 118 15.32 -5.72 -14.00
N ASP A 119 14.36 -4.82 -13.85
CA ASP A 119 13.03 -5.17 -13.36
C ASP A 119 12.32 -6.15 -14.31
N LEU A 120 12.50 -6.00 -15.63
CA LEU A 120 11.94 -6.94 -16.60
C LEU A 120 12.55 -8.34 -16.50
N ALA A 121 13.88 -8.44 -16.42
CA ALA A 121 14.56 -9.71 -16.23
C ALA A 121 14.10 -10.41 -14.93
N GLY A 122 14.01 -9.66 -13.83
CA GLY A 122 13.46 -10.16 -12.57
C GLY A 122 12.02 -10.68 -12.73
N LYS A 123 11.17 -9.96 -13.45
CA LYS A 123 9.77 -10.35 -13.71
C LYS A 123 9.64 -11.63 -14.56
N MET A 124 10.54 -11.88 -15.49
CA MET A 124 10.56 -13.11 -16.24
C MET A 124 10.84 -14.34 -15.35
N VAL A 125 11.80 -14.24 -14.44
CA VAL A 125 12.09 -15.31 -13.48
C VAL A 125 10.96 -15.45 -12.45
N GLU A 126 10.43 -14.33 -11.94
CA GLU A 126 9.27 -14.31 -11.05
C GLU A 126 8.06 -15.04 -11.67
N ARG A 127 7.90 -14.92 -12.99
CA ARG A 127 6.86 -15.61 -13.75
C ARG A 127 7.00 -17.15 -13.68
N VAL A 128 8.21 -17.66 -13.84
CA VAL A 128 8.48 -19.10 -13.73
C VAL A 128 8.17 -19.62 -12.32
N ILE A 129 8.58 -18.88 -11.30
CA ILE A 129 8.30 -19.23 -9.90
C ILE A 129 6.78 -19.23 -9.65
N SER A 130 6.08 -18.20 -10.11
CA SER A 130 4.61 -18.11 -10.01
C SER A 130 3.92 -19.30 -10.66
N ASP A 131 4.40 -19.73 -11.83
CA ASP A 131 3.83 -20.86 -12.55
C ASP A 131 4.02 -22.17 -11.78
N ARG A 132 5.17 -22.36 -11.15
CA ARG A 132 5.39 -23.51 -10.28
C ARG A 132 4.36 -23.58 -9.15
N PHE A 133 4.03 -22.46 -8.50
CA PHE A 133 2.97 -22.40 -7.49
C PHE A 133 1.58 -22.71 -8.10
N ASN A 134 1.31 -22.25 -9.31
CA ASN A 134 0.07 -22.58 -10.01
C ASN A 134 -0.05 -24.08 -10.28
N PHE A 135 1.04 -24.79 -10.52
CA PHE A 135 1.05 -26.27 -10.61
C PHE A 135 0.68 -26.93 -9.28
N LEU A 136 0.95 -26.27 -8.15
CA LEU A 136 0.65 -26.78 -6.81
C LEU A 136 -0.75 -26.34 -6.32
N LYS A 137 -1.73 -26.22 -7.21
CA LYS A 137 -3.11 -25.78 -6.91
C LYS A 137 -3.80 -26.57 -5.79
N ALA A 138 -3.48 -27.85 -5.64
CA ALA A 138 -4.01 -28.68 -4.57
C ALA A 138 -3.51 -28.27 -3.19
N LYS A 139 -2.48 -27.45 -3.09
CA LYS A 139 -1.88 -26.99 -1.84
C LYS A 139 -2.09 -25.49 -1.59
N PHE A 140 -2.16 -24.68 -2.66
CA PHE A 140 -2.14 -23.23 -2.56
C PHE A 140 -3.26 -22.56 -3.35
N TRP A 141 -3.74 -21.41 -2.87
CA TRP A 141 -4.52 -20.47 -3.69
C TRP A 141 -3.79 -19.14 -3.83
N ARG A 142 -3.97 -18.49 -4.95
CA ARG A 142 -3.37 -17.19 -5.28
C ARG A 142 -4.34 -16.05 -4.95
N THR A 143 -3.87 -15.02 -4.25
CA THR A 143 -4.63 -13.78 -4.02
C THR A 143 -4.07 -12.60 -4.80
N GLU A 144 -2.75 -12.56 -4.97
CA GLU A 144 -2.04 -11.58 -5.79
C GLU A 144 -1.05 -12.33 -6.69
N TRP A 145 -0.46 -11.64 -7.66
CA TRP A 145 0.47 -12.25 -8.62
C TRP A 145 1.59 -13.07 -7.97
N THR A 146 2.11 -12.61 -6.84
CA THR A 146 3.22 -13.23 -6.12
C THR A 146 2.89 -13.56 -4.66
N LEU A 147 1.60 -13.73 -4.36
CA LEU A 147 1.13 -14.03 -3.00
C LEU A 147 0.22 -15.26 -3.02
N TYR A 148 0.70 -16.33 -2.43
CA TYR A 148 0.05 -17.63 -2.35
C TYR A 148 -0.18 -18.02 -0.91
N TYR A 149 -1.35 -18.55 -0.59
CA TYR A 149 -1.71 -19.08 0.73
C TYR A 149 -1.94 -20.57 0.67
N HIS A 150 -1.63 -21.29 1.75
CA HIS A 150 -2.07 -22.67 1.89
C HIS A 150 -3.59 -22.75 1.85
N LEU A 151 -4.14 -23.80 1.16
CA LEU A 151 -5.59 -24.03 1.11
C LEU A 151 -6.16 -24.40 2.47
N ARG A 152 -5.39 -25.07 3.33
CA ARG A 152 -5.80 -25.44 4.68
C ARG A 152 -5.30 -24.41 5.69
N PRO A 153 -6.16 -24.01 6.64
CA PRO A 153 -5.74 -23.13 7.72
C PRO A 153 -4.83 -23.87 8.70
N GLU A 154 -3.85 -23.20 9.29
CA GLU A 154 -2.95 -23.79 10.29
C GLU A 154 -3.68 -24.20 11.56
N ASN A 155 -4.74 -23.52 11.90
CA ASN A 155 -5.55 -23.77 13.09
C ASN A 155 -6.84 -24.55 12.79
N GLU A 156 -6.86 -25.38 11.77
CA GLU A 156 -8.04 -26.16 11.36
C GLU A 156 -8.60 -27.00 12.52
N ARG A 157 -7.71 -27.57 13.36
CA ARG A 157 -8.07 -28.42 14.49
C ARG A 157 -8.38 -27.67 15.80
N GLN A 158 -8.23 -26.35 15.80
CA GLN A 158 -8.44 -25.51 16.99
C GLN A 158 -9.89 -24.99 17.01
N ASN A 159 -10.81 -25.75 17.61
CA ASN A 159 -12.23 -25.41 17.58
C ASN A 159 -12.62 -24.11 18.29
N ASN A 160 -11.78 -23.63 19.22
CA ASN A 160 -12.03 -22.39 19.97
C ASN A 160 -11.68 -21.09 19.23
N ASP A 161 -10.97 -21.17 18.10
CA ASP A 161 -10.66 -19.99 17.30
C ASP A 161 -11.89 -19.55 16.50
N HIS A 162 -12.19 -18.26 16.53
CA HIS A 162 -13.28 -17.65 15.74
C HIS A 162 -12.88 -17.35 14.29
N VAL A 163 -11.60 -17.52 13.97
CA VAL A 163 -11.01 -17.30 12.64
C VAL A 163 -10.20 -18.50 12.19
N ASN A 164 -10.10 -18.66 10.89
CA ASN A 164 -9.15 -19.53 10.23
C ASN A 164 -7.89 -18.73 9.86
N ALA A 165 -6.72 -19.22 10.27
CA ALA A 165 -5.44 -18.57 9.99
C ALA A 165 -4.73 -19.28 8.83
N TYR A 166 -4.56 -18.60 7.71
CA TYR A 166 -3.92 -19.12 6.52
C TYR A 166 -2.52 -18.55 6.38
N ARG A 167 -1.52 -19.42 6.30
CA ARG A 167 -0.14 -19.02 6.05
C ARG A 167 0.09 -18.82 4.58
N GLY A 168 0.75 -17.72 4.23
CA GLY A 168 1.03 -17.35 2.86
C GLY A 168 2.47 -16.96 2.63
N PHE A 169 2.90 -17.09 1.39
CA PHE A 169 4.24 -16.77 0.91
C PHE A 169 4.13 -15.65 -0.14
N LYS A 170 4.71 -14.51 0.17
CA LYS A 170 4.86 -13.40 -0.77
C LYS A 170 6.30 -13.33 -1.23
N PHE A 171 6.51 -13.25 -2.53
CA PHE A 171 7.85 -13.19 -3.09
C PHE A 171 7.96 -12.14 -4.20
N GLY A 172 9.19 -11.88 -4.62
CA GLY A 172 9.53 -11.05 -5.77
C GLY A 172 10.97 -11.33 -6.16
N VAL A 173 11.31 -11.14 -7.42
CA VAL A 173 12.67 -11.35 -7.93
C VAL A 173 13.31 -10.01 -8.27
N VAL A 174 14.55 -9.80 -7.85
CA VAL A 174 15.33 -8.61 -8.15
C VAL A 174 16.66 -8.97 -8.79
N LEU A 175 17.00 -8.25 -9.85
CA LEU A 175 18.34 -8.23 -10.43
C LEU A 175 19.04 -6.95 -9.96
N LEU A 176 20.11 -7.12 -9.19
CA LEU A 176 20.89 -6.01 -8.66
C LEU A 176 21.91 -5.47 -9.70
N GLU A 177 22.49 -4.32 -9.41
CA GLU A 177 23.52 -3.68 -10.29
C GLU A 177 24.81 -4.49 -10.41
N ASN A 178 25.15 -5.27 -9.40
CA ASN A 178 26.27 -6.19 -9.40
C ASN A 178 25.96 -7.53 -10.12
N ALA A 179 24.86 -7.61 -10.86
CA ALA A 179 24.36 -8.78 -11.55
C ALA A 179 23.92 -9.96 -10.66
N GLU A 180 23.78 -9.76 -9.34
CA GLU A 180 23.16 -10.75 -8.46
C GLU A 180 21.65 -10.83 -8.72
N LEU A 181 21.16 -12.04 -8.96
CA LEU A 181 19.74 -12.33 -9.07
C LEU A 181 19.24 -12.94 -7.76
N LEU A 182 18.29 -12.29 -7.12
CA LEU A 182 17.86 -12.65 -5.76
C LEU A 182 16.33 -12.82 -5.71
N LEU A 183 15.87 -13.82 -4.96
CA LEU A 183 14.49 -13.95 -4.54
C LEU A 183 14.30 -13.22 -3.21
N ALA A 184 13.45 -12.23 -3.17
CA ALA A 184 12.94 -11.63 -1.93
C ALA A 184 11.71 -12.40 -1.47
N ALA A 185 11.63 -12.75 -0.18
CA ALA A 185 10.51 -13.52 0.35
C ALA A 185 10.06 -13.02 1.72
N ASP A 186 8.75 -13.11 1.99
CA ASP A 186 8.15 -12.84 3.30
C ASP A 186 6.94 -13.75 3.53
N ILE A 187 6.69 -14.03 4.80
CA ILE A 187 5.50 -14.77 5.23
C ILE A 187 4.38 -13.79 5.55
N ARG A 188 3.20 -14.11 5.07
CA ARG A 188 1.95 -13.41 5.37
C ARG A 188 1.00 -14.34 6.10
N THR A 189 0.17 -13.78 6.95
CA THR A 189 -0.93 -14.53 7.56
C THR A 189 -2.22 -13.82 7.24
N LYS A 190 -3.19 -14.55 6.75
CA LYS A 190 -4.54 -14.06 6.47
C LYS A 190 -5.50 -14.71 7.45
N TYR A 191 -6.33 -13.92 8.10
CA TYR A 191 -7.32 -14.37 9.06
C TYR A 191 -8.70 -14.19 8.45
N ILE A 192 -9.43 -15.28 8.27
CA ILE A 192 -10.79 -15.30 7.71
C ILE A 192 -11.73 -15.82 8.78
N GLY A 193 -12.84 -15.12 9.02
CA GLY A 193 -13.86 -15.56 9.96
C GLY A 193 -14.38 -16.95 9.63
N ARG A 194 -14.67 -17.76 10.65
CA ARG A 194 -15.29 -19.08 10.46
C ARG A 194 -16.77 -19.00 10.16
N ARG A 195 -17.43 -17.93 10.62
CA ARG A 195 -18.83 -17.65 10.35
C ARG A 195 -18.97 -16.79 9.09
N SER A 196 -19.87 -17.20 8.20
CA SER A 196 -20.27 -16.37 7.05
C SER A 196 -21.19 -15.23 7.50
N LEU A 197 -21.41 -14.22 6.63
CA LEU A 197 -22.30 -13.11 6.95
C LEU A 197 -23.74 -13.56 7.23
N ALA A 198 -24.19 -14.67 6.63
CA ALA A 198 -25.52 -15.23 6.87
C ALA A 198 -25.66 -15.81 8.30
N GLN A 199 -24.58 -16.24 8.94
CA GLN A 199 -24.56 -16.84 10.28
C GLN A 199 -24.52 -15.82 11.43
N TYR A 200 -24.44 -14.55 11.13
CA TYR A 200 -24.54 -13.47 12.12
C TYR A 200 -25.99 -12.95 12.17
N ASN A 201 -26.51 -12.70 13.38
CA ASN A 201 -27.74 -11.93 13.50
C ASN A 201 -27.51 -10.47 13.03
N GLN A 202 -28.57 -9.68 12.88
CA GLN A 202 -28.45 -8.34 12.31
C GLN A 202 -27.48 -7.44 13.11
N ALA A 203 -27.60 -7.39 14.44
CA ALA A 203 -26.74 -6.54 15.29
C ALA A 203 -25.27 -7.00 15.27
N GLU A 204 -25.03 -8.31 15.33
CA GLU A 204 -23.69 -8.89 15.19
C GLU A 204 -23.08 -8.56 13.82
N ARG A 205 -23.87 -8.71 12.74
CA ARG A 205 -23.45 -8.43 11.37
C ARG A 205 -23.05 -6.97 11.19
N GLU A 206 -23.84 -6.05 11.69
CA GLU A 206 -23.52 -4.62 11.69
C GLU A 206 -22.25 -4.34 12.48
N GLY A 207 -22.08 -4.95 13.66
CA GLY A 207 -20.87 -4.82 14.46
C GLY A 207 -19.61 -5.39 13.80
N VAL A 208 -19.73 -6.50 13.08
CA VAL A 208 -18.63 -7.11 12.31
C VAL A 208 -18.30 -6.23 11.10
N LEU A 209 -19.29 -5.81 10.33
CA LEU A 209 -19.10 -4.99 9.13
C LEU A 209 -18.64 -3.56 9.44
N ALA A 210 -18.94 -3.04 10.62
CA ALA A 210 -18.36 -1.77 11.08
C ALA A 210 -16.84 -1.85 11.27
N ARG A 211 -16.30 -3.04 11.55
CA ARG A 211 -14.87 -3.26 11.83
C ARG A 211 -14.12 -3.91 10.67
N HIS A 212 -14.80 -4.75 9.90
CA HIS A 212 -14.19 -5.59 8.86
C HIS A 212 -14.93 -5.40 7.54
N LEU A 213 -14.41 -4.48 6.71
CA LEU A 213 -14.96 -4.21 5.37
C LEU A 213 -14.43 -5.18 4.32
N ASP A 214 -13.26 -5.75 4.55
CA ASP A 214 -12.68 -6.73 3.64
C ASP A 214 -13.33 -8.10 3.90
N LEU A 215 -13.82 -8.69 2.84
CA LEU A 215 -14.49 -9.98 2.85
C LEU A 215 -13.79 -10.91 1.87
N ASP A 216 -13.82 -12.21 2.17
CA ASP A 216 -13.49 -13.25 1.20
C ASP A 216 -14.77 -13.99 0.80
N ILE A 217 -14.94 -14.18 -0.50
CA ILE A 217 -15.98 -15.03 -1.06
C ILE A 217 -15.37 -16.42 -1.26
N ASP A 218 -15.96 -17.42 -0.61
CA ASP A 218 -15.52 -18.81 -0.69
C ASP A 218 -16.49 -19.62 -1.56
N ILE A 219 -16.00 -20.14 -2.68
CA ILE A 219 -16.81 -20.84 -3.67
C ILE A 219 -16.78 -22.35 -3.48
N GLU A 220 -15.79 -22.92 -2.82
CA GLU A 220 -15.60 -24.37 -2.55
C GLU A 220 -15.80 -25.34 -3.73
N ASP A 221 -16.03 -24.87 -4.96
CA ASP A 221 -16.14 -25.72 -6.13
C ASP A 221 -14.74 -26.08 -6.67
N ARG A 222 -14.15 -27.10 -6.10
CA ARG A 222 -12.81 -27.58 -6.46
C ARG A 222 -12.66 -27.93 -7.96
N ALA A 223 -13.72 -28.35 -8.62
CA ALA A 223 -13.65 -28.70 -10.03
C ALA A 223 -13.52 -27.50 -10.92
N THR A 224 -14.31 -26.44 -10.68
CA THR A 224 -14.19 -25.18 -11.37
C THR A 224 -12.90 -24.46 -11.00
N PHE A 225 -12.51 -24.50 -9.73
CA PHE A 225 -11.24 -23.99 -9.25
C PHE A 225 -10.04 -24.58 -9.98
N LEU A 226 -10.01 -25.90 -10.20
CA LEU A 226 -8.94 -26.56 -10.92
C LEU A 226 -8.88 -26.21 -12.43
N ARG A 227 -10.03 -25.93 -13.06
CA ARG A 227 -10.10 -25.54 -14.48
C ARG A 227 -9.61 -24.13 -14.74
N ASP A 228 -10.05 -23.18 -13.94
CA ASP A 228 -9.86 -21.77 -14.24
C ASP A 228 -8.53 -21.18 -13.74
N ASN A 229 -7.61 -22.00 -13.21
CA ASN A 229 -6.45 -21.49 -12.42
C ASN A 229 -6.88 -20.45 -11.37
N GLY A 230 -8.17 -20.43 -11.08
CA GLY A 230 -8.79 -19.45 -10.23
C GLY A 230 -8.48 -19.69 -8.76
N SER A 231 -8.79 -18.72 -7.98
CA SER A 231 -8.75 -18.79 -6.54
C SER A 231 -10.08 -19.37 -6.04
N ALA A 232 -10.05 -20.40 -5.20
CA ALA A 232 -11.24 -20.89 -4.51
C ALA A 232 -11.83 -19.78 -3.60
N LYS A 233 -11.02 -18.78 -3.29
CA LYS A 233 -11.38 -17.64 -2.48
C LYS A 233 -10.90 -16.37 -3.17
N TYR A 234 -11.76 -15.37 -3.27
CA TYR A 234 -11.38 -14.07 -3.77
C TYR A 234 -11.78 -12.96 -2.82
N SER A 235 -10.90 -12.00 -2.66
CA SER A 235 -11.11 -10.88 -1.75
C SER A 235 -11.95 -9.81 -2.42
N CYS A 236 -12.90 -9.28 -1.68
CA CYS A 236 -13.75 -8.17 -2.07
C CYS A 236 -13.96 -7.23 -0.88
N ARG A 237 -14.64 -6.11 -1.10
CA ARG A 237 -14.98 -5.17 -0.06
C ARG A 237 -16.49 -5.08 0.07
N TYR A 238 -17.00 -5.10 1.28
CA TYR A 238 -18.41 -4.88 1.56
C TYR A 238 -18.88 -3.53 1.00
N ALA A 239 -19.98 -3.55 0.27
CA ALA A 239 -20.54 -2.35 -0.37
C ALA A 239 -22.00 -2.07 0.02
N GLY A 240 -22.57 -2.84 0.92
CA GLY A 240 -23.91 -2.66 1.47
C GLY A 240 -24.86 -3.85 1.21
N PRO A 241 -26.01 -3.89 1.88
CA PRO A 241 -27.05 -4.88 1.60
C PRO A 241 -27.77 -4.51 0.29
N THR A 242 -28.26 -5.49 -0.44
CA THR A 242 -29.17 -5.26 -1.58
C THR A 242 -30.61 -5.02 -1.13
N GLY A 243 -30.98 -5.52 0.05
CA GLY A 243 -32.36 -5.59 0.54
C GLY A 243 -33.18 -6.75 -0.05
N GLN A 244 -32.58 -7.60 -0.91
CA GLN A 244 -33.21 -8.71 -1.60
C GLN A 244 -32.45 -10.02 -1.38
N THR A 245 -33.09 -11.14 -1.68
CA THR A 245 -32.45 -12.46 -1.70
C THR A 245 -31.68 -12.68 -3.00
N ILE A 246 -30.83 -13.73 -3.03
CA ILE A 246 -30.08 -14.07 -4.26
C ILE A 246 -31.01 -14.58 -5.37
N GLY A 247 -32.17 -15.12 -5.04
CA GLY A 247 -33.18 -15.54 -5.99
C GLY A 247 -33.93 -14.36 -6.63
N GLU A 248 -34.00 -13.21 -5.93
CA GLU A 248 -34.72 -12.01 -6.37
C GLU A 248 -33.82 -10.97 -7.02
N TYR A 249 -32.60 -10.76 -6.46
CA TYR A 249 -31.71 -9.70 -6.94
C TYR A 249 -31.13 -10.04 -8.31
N ARG A 250 -31.44 -9.19 -9.30
CA ARG A 250 -30.99 -9.34 -10.68
C ARG A 250 -29.79 -8.44 -10.98
N ILE A 251 -28.70 -9.03 -11.45
CA ILE A 251 -27.49 -8.32 -11.87
C ILE A 251 -27.82 -7.62 -13.22
N LYS A 252 -27.92 -6.31 -13.19
CA LYS A 252 -28.43 -5.49 -14.33
C LYS A 252 -27.68 -5.75 -15.65
N GLU A 253 -26.36 -5.88 -15.60
CA GLU A 253 -25.53 -6.05 -16.80
C GLU A 253 -25.69 -7.44 -17.44
N LEU A 254 -26.02 -8.47 -16.66
CA LEU A 254 -26.11 -9.86 -17.11
C LEU A 254 -27.57 -10.30 -17.32
N ASN A 255 -28.52 -9.53 -16.83
CA ASN A 255 -29.95 -9.87 -16.79
C ASN A 255 -30.25 -11.24 -16.12
N GLN A 256 -29.39 -11.65 -15.20
CA GLN A 256 -29.47 -12.89 -14.42
C GLN A 256 -29.63 -12.58 -12.95
N THR A 257 -30.34 -13.43 -12.20
CA THR A 257 -30.30 -13.37 -10.74
C THR A 257 -28.90 -13.77 -10.22
N VAL A 258 -28.58 -13.39 -8.99
CA VAL A 258 -27.33 -13.85 -8.35
C VAL A 258 -27.32 -15.38 -8.29
N LEU A 259 -28.46 -16.01 -7.98
CA LEU A 259 -28.58 -17.48 -7.95
C LEU A 259 -28.26 -18.10 -9.32
N GLU A 260 -28.87 -17.60 -10.41
CA GLU A 260 -28.63 -18.07 -11.77
C GLU A 260 -27.17 -17.92 -12.18
N PHE A 261 -26.57 -16.76 -11.90
CA PHE A 261 -25.15 -16.50 -12.19
C PHE A 261 -24.21 -17.49 -11.51
N TYR A 262 -24.43 -17.75 -10.21
CA TYR A 262 -23.58 -18.70 -9.48
C TYR A 262 -23.86 -20.15 -9.88
N ALA A 263 -25.10 -20.53 -10.16
CA ALA A 263 -25.46 -21.87 -10.63
C ALA A 263 -24.83 -22.20 -12.00
N GLU A 264 -24.84 -21.25 -12.94
CA GLU A 264 -24.22 -21.42 -14.25
C GLU A 264 -22.67 -21.56 -14.13
N ARG A 265 -22.07 -20.67 -13.37
CA ARG A 265 -20.60 -20.59 -13.26
C ARG A 265 -20.01 -21.66 -12.33
N TYR A 266 -20.77 -22.06 -11.33
CA TYR A 266 -20.35 -23.02 -10.30
C TYR A 266 -21.43 -24.11 -10.09
N PRO A 267 -21.62 -25.04 -11.04
CA PRO A 267 -22.75 -25.98 -11.04
C PRO A 267 -22.87 -26.90 -9.81
N ARG A 268 -21.76 -27.07 -9.07
CA ARG A 268 -21.73 -27.90 -7.85
C ARG A 268 -22.04 -27.10 -6.59
N LEU A 269 -22.07 -25.78 -6.67
CA LEU A 269 -22.35 -24.91 -5.55
C LEU A 269 -23.84 -24.93 -5.25
N ARG A 270 -24.22 -25.47 -4.11
CA ARG A 270 -25.61 -25.43 -3.66
C ARG A 270 -25.85 -24.17 -2.85
N LEU A 271 -26.78 -23.34 -3.30
CA LEU A 271 -27.18 -22.09 -2.67
C LEU A 271 -28.66 -22.14 -2.33
N ASP A 272 -29.04 -21.54 -1.19
CA ASP A 272 -30.43 -21.34 -0.82
C ASP A 272 -30.95 -20.08 -1.54
N PRO A 273 -32.01 -20.15 -2.37
CA PRO A 273 -32.58 -19.00 -3.03
C PRO A 273 -32.95 -17.83 -2.09
N ASN A 274 -33.26 -18.14 -0.83
CA ASN A 274 -33.62 -17.18 0.21
C ASN A 274 -32.40 -16.55 0.90
N ASP A 275 -31.16 -16.95 0.56
CA ASP A 275 -29.97 -16.32 1.12
C ASP A 275 -29.93 -14.83 0.72
N ALA A 276 -29.45 -13.97 1.62
CA ALA A 276 -29.35 -12.54 1.37
C ALA A 276 -28.30 -12.24 0.30
N ALA A 277 -28.68 -11.43 -0.69
CA ALA A 277 -27.72 -10.87 -1.65
C ALA A 277 -27.02 -9.65 -1.04
N VAL A 278 -25.69 -9.62 -1.12
CA VAL A 278 -24.85 -8.56 -0.54
C VAL A 278 -23.99 -7.92 -1.63
N PHE A 279 -24.02 -6.60 -1.72
CA PHE A 279 -23.15 -5.87 -2.63
C PHE A 279 -21.68 -5.92 -2.18
N PHE A 280 -20.81 -6.08 -3.15
CA PHE A 280 -19.38 -6.00 -2.91
C PHE A 280 -18.65 -5.21 -4.01
N ASP A 281 -17.52 -4.62 -3.64
CA ASP A 281 -16.59 -4.00 -4.56
C ASP A 281 -15.34 -4.88 -4.68
N SER A 282 -15.06 -5.31 -5.89
CA SER A 282 -13.84 -6.06 -6.21
C SER A 282 -12.69 -5.12 -6.63
N GLY A 283 -12.83 -3.79 -6.45
CA GLY A 283 -11.86 -2.76 -6.84
C GLY A 283 -11.92 -2.41 -8.34
N GLY A 284 -13.01 -2.76 -9.02
CA GLY A 284 -13.33 -2.33 -10.39
C GLY A 284 -14.45 -1.29 -10.42
N GLN A 285 -14.80 -0.82 -11.63
CA GLN A 285 -15.90 0.18 -11.80
C GLN A 285 -17.32 -0.43 -11.72
N LYS A 286 -17.46 -1.75 -11.60
CA LYS A 286 -18.75 -2.41 -11.50
C LYS A 286 -19.37 -2.17 -10.13
N LYS A 287 -20.42 -1.38 -10.08
CA LYS A 287 -21.08 -0.94 -8.85
C LYS A 287 -22.11 -1.92 -8.29
N ASP A 288 -22.59 -2.85 -9.09
CA ASP A 288 -23.77 -3.68 -8.76
C ASP A 288 -23.44 -5.18 -8.66
N LEU A 289 -22.19 -5.53 -8.32
CA LEU A 289 -21.82 -6.91 -8.06
C LEU A 289 -22.39 -7.34 -6.71
N ALA A 290 -23.08 -8.46 -6.69
CA ALA A 290 -23.61 -9.04 -5.46
C ALA A 290 -23.22 -10.52 -5.33
N ALA A 291 -23.11 -10.98 -4.08
CA ALA A 291 -22.80 -12.36 -3.74
C ALA A 291 -23.71 -12.86 -2.60
N PRO A 292 -23.86 -14.21 -2.46
CA PRO A 292 -24.59 -14.80 -1.34
C PRO A 292 -23.91 -14.49 -0.01
N ALA A 293 -24.66 -14.03 0.99
CA ALA A 293 -24.15 -13.76 2.33
C ALA A 293 -23.56 -15.02 3.01
N SER A 294 -24.11 -16.22 2.69
CA SER A 294 -23.62 -17.51 3.17
C SER A 294 -22.22 -17.84 2.67
N ARG A 295 -21.75 -17.17 1.63
CA ARG A 295 -20.42 -17.38 1.03
C ARG A 295 -19.44 -16.24 1.28
N MET A 296 -19.83 -15.24 2.05
CA MET A 296 -19.00 -14.08 2.38
C MET A 296 -18.51 -14.16 3.81
N PHE A 297 -17.20 -14.14 3.99
CA PHE A 297 -16.53 -14.28 5.29
C PHE A 297 -15.71 -13.02 5.60
N PRO A 298 -15.81 -12.47 6.81
CA PRO A 298 -15.04 -11.28 7.18
C PRO A 298 -13.54 -11.61 7.25
N VAL A 299 -12.70 -10.70 6.74
CA VAL A 299 -11.24 -10.78 6.84
C VAL A 299 -10.79 -9.88 7.98
N PHE A 300 -10.08 -10.46 8.94
CA PHE A 300 -9.57 -9.76 10.11
C PHE A 300 -8.19 -9.19 9.83
N THR A 301 -7.97 -7.94 10.22
CA THR A 301 -6.64 -7.33 10.11
C THR A 301 -5.72 -7.84 11.23
N THR A 302 -4.42 -7.88 10.99
CA THR A 302 -3.43 -8.34 11.98
C THR A 302 -3.41 -7.49 13.26
N GLU A 303 -4.05 -6.33 13.25
CA GLU A 303 -4.17 -5.42 14.38
C GLU A 303 -5.44 -5.65 15.21
N ASP A 304 -6.32 -6.55 14.78
CA ASP A 304 -7.56 -6.82 15.49
C ASP A 304 -7.28 -7.45 16.87
N GLU A 305 -7.92 -6.89 17.88
CA GLU A 305 -7.72 -7.34 19.26
C GLU A 305 -8.23 -8.76 19.51
N SER A 306 -9.27 -9.18 18.78
CA SER A 306 -9.81 -10.52 18.89
C SER A 306 -8.81 -11.60 18.48
N LEU A 307 -7.79 -11.26 17.66
CA LEU A 307 -6.71 -12.19 17.28
C LEU A 307 -5.71 -12.47 18.43
N ARG A 308 -5.77 -11.70 19.53
CA ARG A 308 -4.90 -11.95 20.69
C ARG A 308 -5.19 -13.29 21.37
N THR A 309 -6.41 -13.78 21.27
CA THR A 309 -6.84 -15.08 21.83
C THR A 309 -6.67 -16.23 20.87
N CYS A 310 -6.44 -15.95 19.56
CA CYS A 310 -6.24 -16.99 18.57
C CYS A 310 -4.96 -17.81 18.84
N SER A 311 -5.00 -19.09 18.49
CA SER A 311 -3.85 -20.00 18.62
C SER A 311 -2.68 -19.57 17.72
N ILE A 312 -2.97 -19.09 16.51
CA ILE A 312 -1.98 -18.57 15.58
C ILE A 312 -1.90 -17.06 15.73
N LYS A 313 -0.76 -16.57 16.22
CA LYS A 313 -0.53 -15.15 16.45
C LYS A 313 -0.16 -14.42 15.16
N PRO A 314 -0.56 -13.12 15.02
CA PRO A 314 -0.15 -12.28 13.89
C PRO A 314 1.36 -12.07 13.81
N GLN A 315 2.01 -11.98 14.96
CA GLN A 315 3.46 -11.73 15.04
C GLN A 315 4.22 -13.07 15.07
N MET A 316 5.22 -13.16 14.21
CA MET A 316 6.17 -14.29 14.18
C MET A 316 7.55 -13.82 14.62
N THR A 317 8.27 -14.70 15.34
CA THR A 317 9.69 -14.45 15.58
C THR A 317 10.49 -14.52 14.26
N PRO A 318 11.65 -13.88 14.18
CA PRO A 318 12.53 -13.96 13.00
C PRO A 318 12.82 -15.39 12.58
N GLU A 319 13.13 -16.26 13.54
CA GLU A 319 13.49 -17.67 13.32
C GLU A 319 12.31 -18.48 12.79
N ALA A 320 11.12 -18.30 13.37
CA ALA A 320 9.90 -18.95 12.89
C ALA A 320 9.59 -18.52 11.46
N ARG A 321 9.76 -17.22 11.16
CA ARG A 321 9.53 -16.66 9.83
C ARG A 321 10.48 -17.25 8.79
N VAL A 322 11.77 -17.38 9.10
CA VAL A 322 12.76 -17.97 8.20
C VAL A 322 12.47 -19.45 7.96
N ARG A 323 12.10 -20.22 9.00
CA ARG A 323 11.67 -21.62 8.82
C ARG A 323 10.50 -21.77 7.87
N GLU A 324 9.48 -20.93 8.03
CA GLU A 324 8.33 -20.95 7.13
C GLU A 324 8.71 -20.59 5.70
N ILE A 325 9.59 -19.59 5.49
CA ILE A 325 10.11 -19.29 4.16
C ILE A 325 10.79 -20.52 3.57
N HIS A 326 11.64 -21.21 4.33
CA HIS A 326 12.33 -22.42 3.86
C HIS A 326 11.36 -23.55 3.51
N THR A 327 10.24 -23.70 4.23
CA THR A 327 9.19 -24.64 3.89
C THR A 327 8.61 -24.35 2.50
N PHE A 328 8.27 -23.08 2.22
CA PHE A 328 7.80 -22.69 0.89
C PHE A 328 8.88 -22.84 -0.19
N LEU A 329 10.14 -22.49 0.11
CA LEU A 329 11.24 -22.69 -0.84
C LEU A 329 11.45 -24.17 -1.18
N GLY A 330 11.16 -25.07 -0.25
CA GLY A 330 11.20 -26.52 -0.48
C GLY A 330 10.22 -27.03 -1.52
N GLU A 331 9.13 -26.32 -1.79
CA GLU A 331 8.17 -26.64 -2.84
C GLU A 331 8.64 -26.16 -4.26
N LEU A 332 9.66 -25.31 -4.31
CA LEU A 332 10.19 -24.71 -5.55
C LEU A 332 11.31 -25.58 -6.13
N THR A 333 10.95 -26.73 -6.67
CA THR A 333 11.86 -27.66 -7.33
C THR A 333 11.55 -27.73 -8.83
N GLY A 334 12.56 -28.10 -9.65
CA GLY A 334 12.39 -28.25 -11.10
C GLY A 334 12.08 -26.93 -11.82
N LEU A 335 12.70 -25.82 -11.35
CA LEU A 335 12.57 -24.53 -12.00
C LEU A 335 13.44 -24.48 -13.25
N ASN A 336 12.83 -24.12 -14.39
CA ASN A 336 13.52 -24.01 -15.65
C ASN A 336 13.17 -22.71 -16.37
N TYR A 337 14.19 -22.00 -16.83
CA TYR A 337 14.05 -20.79 -17.64
C TYR A 337 14.74 -21.00 -18.99
N ALA A 338 13.96 -21.11 -20.06
CA ALA A 338 14.46 -21.25 -21.43
C ALA A 338 15.46 -22.41 -21.60
N GLY A 339 15.14 -23.59 -21.06
CA GLY A 339 16.01 -24.76 -21.14
C GLY A 339 17.15 -24.82 -20.12
N ARG A 340 17.27 -23.81 -19.27
CA ARG A 340 18.26 -23.75 -18.18
C ARG A 340 17.61 -23.99 -16.84
N ASP A 341 18.09 -25.01 -16.14
CA ASP A 341 17.65 -25.25 -14.76
C ASP A 341 18.25 -24.22 -13.81
N PHE A 342 17.44 -23.80 -12.85
CA PHE A 342 17.89 -22.93 -11.79
C PHE A 342 17.30 -23.35 -10.44
N SER A 343 17.96 -22.95 -9.37
CA SER A 343 17.54 -23.24 -8.01
C SER A 343 17.63 -21.99 -7.14
N ILE A 344 16.91 -22.01 -6.03
CA ILE A 344 16.94 -20.94 -5.03
C ILE A 344 17.73 -21.45 -3.85
N ASP A 345 18.79 -20.72 -3.50
CA ASP A 345 19.58 -21.00 -2.30
C ASP A 345 18.72 -20.80 -1.04
N ARG A 346 19.03 -21.54 0.00
CA ARG A 346 18.35 -21.39 1.30
C ARG A 346 19.09 -20.44 2.26
N GLU A 347 20.29 -20.02 1.90
CA GLU A 347 21.08 -19.10 2.71
C GLU A 347 20.56 -17.67 2.54
N LEU A 348 20.40 -16.99 3.67
CA LEU A 348 20.03 -15.59 3.71
C LEU A 348 21.20 -14.72 3.26
N VAL A 349 20.93 -13.77 2.38
CA VAL A 349 21.93 -12.76 2.01
C VAL A 349 22.25 -11.89 3.23
N THR A 350 23.52 -11.81 3.57
CA THR A 350 24.02 -10.91 4.61
C THR A 350 24.73 -9.72 3.98
N ARG A 351 24.48 -8.51 4.51
CA ARG A 351 25.10 -7.27 4.04
C ARG A 351 25.60 -6.45 5.22
N GLU A 352 26.63 -5.67 4.99
CA GLU A 352 27.06 -4.68 5.97
C GLU A 352 25.96 -3.66 6.22
N ARG A 353 25.82 -3.33 7.48
CA ARG A 353 24.82 -2.38 7.95
C ARG A 353 25.41 -0.97 7.99
N SER A 354 24.83 -0.05 7.23
CA SER A 354 25.04 1.38 7.44
C SER A 354 23.96 1.92 8.37
N ILE A 355 24.35 2.54 9.45
CA ILE A 355 23.42 3.19 10.39
C ILE A 355 23.63 4.68 10.29
N PHE A 356 22.55 5.38 9.93
CA PHE A 356 22.51 6.83 9.96
C PHE A 356 22.01 7.28 11.33
N LEU A 357 22.68 8.28 11.88
CA LEU A 357 22.21 8.94 13.09
C LEU A 357 20.90 9.67 12.81
N PRO A 358 19.95 9.68 13.76
CA PRO A 358 18.79 10.54 13.65
C PRO A 358 19.24 12.03 13.61
N PRO A 359 18.49 12.90 12.91
CA PRO A 359 18.81 14.32 12.87
C PRO A 359 18.58 14.97 14.24
N LYS A 360 19.28 16.09 14.48
CA LYS A 360 19.00 16.96 15.61
C LYS A 360 17.66 17.67 15.39
N LEU A 361 16.84 17.71 16.45
CA LEU A 361 15.54 18.39 16.42
C LEU A 361 15.56 19.59 17.37
N GLU A 362 15.08 20.74 16.88
CA GLU A 362 14.92 21.95 17.66
C GLU A 362 13.45 22.11 18.08
N TYR A 363 13.24 22.41 19.34
CA TYR A 363 11.94 22.63 19.99
C TYR A 363 11.80 24.08 20.47
N GLY A 364 10.72 24.38 21.15
CA GLY A 364 10.52 25.68 21.78
C GLY A 364 11.67 26.07 22.70
N LYS A 365 11.83 27.38 22.90
CA LYS A 365 12.89 27.97 23.73
C LYS A 365 14.31 27.61 23.26
N GLY A 366 14.49 27.30 21.98
CA GLY A 366 15.80 26.93 21.40
C GLY A 366 16.39 25.61 21.94
N LYS A 367 15.57 24.74 22.49
CA LYS A 367 16.03 23.44 23.02
C LYS A 367 16.22 22.42 21.93
N VAL A 368 17.33 21.71 21.95
CA VAL A 368 17.72 20.74 20.93
C VAL A 368 17.69 19.34 21.51
N LEU A 369 17.04 18.42 20.80
CA LEU A 369 17.17 17.00 21.02
C LEU A 369 18.31 16.47 20.14
N GLU A 370 19.40 16.10 20.78
CA GLU A 370 20.52 15.45 20.13
C GLU A 370 20.41 13.92 20.21
N PRO A 371 20.83 13.16 19.17
CA PRO A 371 20.86 11.70 19.24
C PRO A 371 21.82 11.20 20.33
N TYR A 372 22.85 11.99 20.67
CA TYR A 372 23.77 11.74 21.79
C TYR A 372 23.72 12.86 22.80
N PRO A 373 23.43 12.60 24.07
CA PRO A 373 23.67 13.59 25.10
C PRO A 373 25.17 13.90 25.14
N GLN A 374 25.53 15.17 25.04
CA GLN A 374 26.87 15.64 25.28
C GLN A 374 27.17 15.50 26.78
N ASN A 375 27.59 14.31 27.22
CA ASN A 375 28.18 14.21 28.52
C ASN A 375 29.59 14.78 28.41
N GLY A 376 29.80 15.94 29.00
CA GLY A 376 31.07 16.61 29.12
C GLY A 376 32.09 15.88 30.03
N ALA A 377 32.32 14.60 29.78
CA ALA A 377 33.36 13.82 30.43
C ALA A 377 34.26 13.24 29.35
N THR A 378 35.51 13.66 29.41
CA THR A 378 36.69 13.21 28.70
C THR A 378 36.78 11.69 28.66
N GLY A 379 36.23 11.06 27.66
CA GLY A 379 36.40 9.63 27.38
C GLY A 379 35.74 9.26 26.07
N THR A 380 36.51 8.84 25.10
CA THR A 380 36.07 8.32 23.80
C THR A 380 35.29 7.01 23.96
N VAL A 381 34.13 7.08 24.60
CA VAL A 381 33.14 5.97 24.54
C VAL A 381 32.43 6.09 23.19
N VAL A 382 32.67 5.13 22.30
CA VAL A 382 31.87 5.00 21.08
C VAL A 382 30.46 4.72 21.52
N PRO A 383 29.55 5.66 21.29
CA PRO A 383 28.18 5.50 21.77
C PRO A 383 27.53 4.31 21.07
N ASP A 384 26.75 3.53 21.82
CA ASP A 384 25.88 2.50 21.25
C ASP A 384 24.80 3.22 20.41
N ILE A 385 25.01 3.20 19.07
CA ILE A 385 24.14 3.87 18.09
C ILE A 385 22.67 3.43 18.24
N GLU A 386 22.44 2.20 18.63
CA GLU A 386 21.08 1.68 18.81
C GLU A 386 20.41 2.27 20.05
N LYS A 387 21.15 2.41 21.13
CA LYS A 387 20.65 3.13 22.32
C LYS A 387 20.40 4.60 21.99
N ALA A 388 21.28 5.24 21.21
CA ALA A 388 21.09 6.60 20.77
C ALA A 388 19.81 6.79 19.95
N ILE A 389 19.54 5.90 18.99
CA ILE A 389 18.29 5.90 18.20
C ILE A 389 17.07 5.66 19.09
N ALA A 390 17.15 4.70 20.01
CA ALA A 390 16.09 4.41 20.96
C ALA A 390 15.80 5.63 21.85
N ASN A 391 16.82 6.21 22.47
CA ASN A 391 16.68 7.41 23.29
C ASN A 391 16.07 8.59 22.52
N TRP A 392 16.54 8.81 21.30
CA TRP A 392 15.99 9.86 20.44
C TRP A 392 14.48 9.64 20.15
N ARG A 393 14.09 8.40 19.82
CA ARG A 393 12.68 8.06 19.61
C ARG A 393 11.82 8.27 20.85
N PHE A 394 12.32 7.85 22.02
CA PHE A 394 11.59 7.96 23.29
C PHE A 394 11.50 9.42 23.76
N ASN A 395 12.52 10.23 23.53
CA ASN A 395 12.58 11.59 24.05
C ASN A 395 11.90 12.65 23.20
N LYS A 396 11.50 12.35 21.95
CA LYS A 396 10.82 13.34 21.07
C LYS A 396 9.61 14.00 21.72
N VAL A 397 8.72 13.20 22.29
CA VAL A 397 7.50 13.74 22.91
C VAL A 397 7.75 14.31 24.31
N PRO A 398 8.52 13.68 25.20
CA PRO A 398 8.96 14.32 26.44
C PRO A 398 9.59 15.71 26.26
N MET A 399 10.45 15.88 25.24
CA MET A 399 11.01 17.20 24.91
C MET A 399 9.92 18.23 24.53
N LEU A 400 8.91 17.78 23.76
CA LEU A 400 7.77 18.63 23.42
C LEU A 400 6.99 19.05 24.67
N TYR A 401 6.73 18.13 25.60
CA TYR A 401 6.03 18.45 26.85
C TYR A 401 6.81 19.44 27.75
N GLN A 402 8.15 19.30 27.78
CA GLN A 402 8.99 20.14 28.64
C GLN A 402 9.24 21.53 28.06
N HIS A 403 9.38 21.64 26.77
CA HIS A 403 9.87 22.87 26.12
C HIS A 403 8.85 23.52 25.21
N GLY A 404 7.75 22.85 24.93
CA GLY A 404 6.72 23.29 23.97
C GLY A 404 7.14 23.14 22.52
N PRO A 405 6.24 23.44 21.59
CA PRO A 405 6.52 23.39 20.16
C PRO A 405 7.56 24.45 19.77
N TYR A 406 8.29 24.15 18.68
CA TYR A 406 9.21 25.09 18.05
C TYR A 406 8.52 26.39 17.66
N PHE A 407 7.37 26.26 17.02
CA PHE A 407 6.49 27.37 16.69
C PHE A 407 5.07 27.06 17.13
N ASN A 408 4.52 27.92 17.96
CA ASN A 408 3.21 27.74 18.60
C ASN A 408 2.29 28.89 18.20
N GLU A 409 1.44 28.65 17.21
CA GLU A 409 0.33 29.57 16.91
C GLU A 409 -0.87 29.26 17.80
N PRO A 410 -1.68 30.29 18.16
CA PRO A 410 -2.94 30.04 18.82
C PRO A 410 -3.82 29.11 18.02
N LEU A 411 -4.33 28.07 18.66
CA LEU A 411 -5.22 27.13 17.99
C LEU A 411 -6.52 27.82 17.58
N PRO A 412 -6.98 27.63 16.35
CA PRO A 412 -8.31 28.05 15.94
C PRO A 412 -9.38 27.34 16.79
N ASP A 413 -10.55 27.96 16.87
CA ASP A 413 -11.72 27.33 17.47
C ASP A 413 -12.00 25.96 16.82
N VAL A 414 -12.32 24.94 17.62
CA VAL A 414 -12.53 23.57 17.14
C VAL A 414 -14.00 23.27 16.94
N LEU A 415 -14.33 22.76 15.77
CA LEU A 415 -15.61 22.13 15.47
C LEU A 415 -15.45 20.61 15.41
N PHE A 416 -16.22 19.91 16.22
CA PHE A 416 -16.23 18.45 16.24
C PHE A 416 -17.44 17.90 15.49
N PHE A 417 -17.17 17.16 14.41
CA PHE A 417 -18.20 16.49 13.59
C PHE A 417 -18.23 15.01 13.92
N HIS A 418 -19.41 14.46 14.17
CA HIS A 418 -19.56 13.04 14.52
C HIS A 418 -20.84 12.41 13.97
N PRO A 419 -20.88 11.10 13.74
CA PRO A 419 -22.11 10.41 13.36
C PRO A 419 -23.12 10.39 14.54
N ASP A 420 -24.40 10.47 14.25
CA ASP A 420 -25.49 10.47 15.26
C ASP A 420 -25.46 9.24 16.19
N GLY A 421 -25.10 8.08 15.66
CA GLY A 421 -25.02 6.83 16.44
C GLY A 421 -23.79 6.68 17.34
N LEU A 422 -22.92 7.71 17.44
CA LEU A 422 -21.77 7.64 18.34
C LEU A 422 -22.19 7.97 19.78
N PRO A 423 -22.00 7.05 20.76
CA PRO A 423 -22.40 7.26 22.15
C PRO A 423 -21.78 8.53 22.77
N ARG A 424 -22.57 9.21 23.60
CA ARG A 424 -22.14 10.48 24.24
C ARG A 424 -20.91 10.30 25.10
N GLU A 425 -20.88 9.25 25.88
CA GLU A 425 -19.79 8.95 26.83
C GLU A 425 -18.45 8.79 26.10
N ILE A 426 -18.48 8.12 24.93
CA ILE A 426 -17.30 7.93 24.10
C ILE A 426 -16.83 9.25 23.50
N ARG A 427 -17.76 10.10 23.06
CA ARG A 427 -17.43 11.44 22.51
C ARG A 427 -16.77 12.33 23.54
N GLU A 428 -17.39 12.43 24.74
CA GLU A 428 -16.87 13.29 25.81
C GLU A 428 -15.51 12.82 26.31
N ALA A 429 -15.36 11.50 26.57
CA ALA A 429 -14.09 10.95 26.99
C ALA A 429 -12.98 11.15 25.93
N PHE A 430 -13.32 11.02 24.65
CA PHE A 430 -12.39 11.30 23.56
C PHE A 430 -11.94 12.76 23.54
N LEU A 431 -12.89 13.71 23.61
CA LEU A 431 -12.59 15.14 23.56
C LEU A 431 -11.77 15.58 24.78
N GLU A 432 -12.09 15.04 25.96
CA GLU A 432 -11.32 15.30 27.17
C GLU A 432 -9.87 14.82 27.06
N GLN A 433 -9.66 13.58 26.57
CA GLN A 433 -8.31 13.03 26.38
C GLN A 433 -7.53 13.82 25.32
N LEU A 434 -8.18 14.24 24.24
CA LEU A 434 -7.56 15.08 23.21
C LEU A 434 -7.15 16.44 23.74
N ASP A 435 -8.04 17.12 24.49
CA ASP A 435 -7.76 18.42 25.11
C ASP A 435 -6.61 18.35 26.11
N LEU A 436 -6.62 17.34 26.98
CA LEU A 436 -5.52 17.10 27.94
C LEU A 436 -4.19 16.87 27.23
N GLU A 437 -4.19 16.14 26.12
CA GLU A 437 -2.95 15.88 25.37
C GLU A 437 -2.45 17.13 24.63
N ILE A 438 -3.36 17.93 24.05
CA ILE A 438 -3.02 19.22 23.44
C ILE A 438 -2.45 20.18 24.49
N LEU A 439 -3.08 20.25 25.66
CA LEU A 439 -2.58 21.08 26.78
C LEU A 439 -1.15 20.65 27.19
N LYS A 440 -0.86 19.36 27.26
CA LYS A 440 0.49 18.87 27.59
C LYS A 440 1.52 19.26 26.52
N GLN A 441 1.12 19.30 25.25
CA GLN A 441 2.04 19.57 24.13
C GLN A 441 2.27 21.07 23.91
N THR A 442 1.29 21.91 24.15
CA THR A 442 1.33 23.35 23.82
C THR A 442 1.27 24.28 25.01
N GLY A 443 0.83 23.79 26.16
CA GLY A 443 0.49 24.63 27.32
C GLY A 443 -0.87 25.33 27.21
N SER A 444 -1.63 25.13 26.15
CA SER A 444 -2.92 25.77 25.89
C SER A 444 -4.02 24.74 25.67
N LYS A 445 -5.22 25.03 26.18
CA LYS A 445 -6.40 24.18 25.94
C LYS A 445 -7.01 24.42 24.57
N MET A 446 -7.68 23.41 24.08
CA MET A 446 -8.50 23.47 22.89
C MET A 446 -9.81 24.22 23.17
N ASN A 447 -10.14 25.22 22.37
CA ASN A 447 -11.44 25.86 22.45
C ASN A 447 -12.47 25.10 21.59
N LEU A 448 -13.23 24.21 22.24
CA LEU A 448 -14.29 23.46 21.56
C LEU A 448 -15.54 24.33 21.42
N LEU A 449 -15.77 24.88 20.23
CA LEU A 449 -16.85 25.80 19.97
C LEU A 449 -18.21 25.10 19.79
N ALA A 450 -18.26 24.00 19.04
CA ALA A 450 -19.49 23.27 18.82
C ALA A 450 -19.25 21.79 18.46
N ARG A 451 -20.27 21.00 18.74
CA ARG A 451 -20.41 19.61 18.28
C ARG A 451 -21.52 19.56 17.23
N ARG A 452 -21.24 18.98 16.08
CA ARG A 452 -22.21 18.86 14.98
C ARG A 452 -22.37 17.38 14.62
N SER A 453 -23.58 16.86 14.79
CA SER A 453 -23.89 15.51 14.35
C SER A 453 -24.25 15.46 12.87
N TYR A 454 -24.03 14.32 12.25
CA TYR A 454 -24.49 14.02 10.90
C TYR A 454 -25.12 12.63 10.83
N ARG A 455 -26.18 12.50 10.07
CA ARG A 455 -26.84 11.21 9.78
C ARG A 455 -26.20 10.54 8.58
N ILE A 456 -26.08 9.22 8.67
CA ILE A 456 -25.74 8.40 7.52
C ILE A 456 -27.03 7.64 7.17
N GLY A 457 -27.58 7.91 5.98
CA GLY A 457 -28.77 7.21 5.49
C GLY A 457 -28.51 5.71 5.29
N GLN A 458 -29.55 4.88 5.44
CA GLN A 458 -29.46 3.47 5.06
C GLN A 458 -29.04 3.37 3.58
N GLY A 459 -27.95 2.64 3.29
CA GLY A 459 -27.40 2.51 1.95
C GLY A 459 -26.55 3.68 1.44
N GLU A 460 -26.33 4.72 2.24
CA GLU A 460 -25.44 5.82 1.86
C GLU A 460 -23.99 5.34 1.77
N ARG A 461 -23.38 5.51 0.60
CA ARG A 461 -21.99 5.12 0.32
C ARG A 461 -21.07 6.32 0.13
N SER A 462 -21.61 7.48 -0.16
CA SER A 462 -20.84 8.67 -0.59
C SER A 462 -20.47 9.62 0.54
N GLY A 463 -21.05 9.46 1.73
CA GLY A 463 -20.93 10.42 2.83
C GLY A 463 -21.53 11.80 2.49
N ALA A 464 -22.52 11.85 1.61
CA ALA A 464 -23.14 13.10 1.14
C ALA A 464 -23.73 13.91 2.30
N SER A 465 -24.33 13.24 3.28
CA SER A 465 -24.89 13.89 4.47
C SER A 465 -23.79 14.59 5.33
N LEU A 466 -22.64 13.93 5.50
CA LEU A 466 -21.49 14.54 6.18
C LEU A 466 -20.95 15.74 5.39
N LEU A 467 -20.80 15.59 4.06
CA LEU A 467 -20.30 16.67 3.21
C LEU A 467 -21.25 17.86 3.20
N SER A 468 -22.58 17.62 3.23
CA SER A 468 -23.59 18.66 3.37
C SER A 468 -23.49 19.37 4.72
N THR A 469 -23.39 18.62 5.82
CA THR A 469 -23.23 19.18 7.18
C THR A 469 -21.97 20.06 7.28
N LEU A 470 -20.86 19.63 6.69
CA LEU A 470 -19.62 20.41 6.64
C LEU A 470 -19.80 21.70 5.82
N LYS A 471 -20.41 21.63 4.64
CA LYS A 471 -20.67 22.81 3.80
C LYS A 471 -21.55 23.84 4.53
N THR A 472 -22.59 23.37 5.20
CA THR A 472 -23.46 24.23 6.01
C THR A 472 -22.66 24.90 7.14
N ALA A 473 -21.87 24.15 7.91
CA ALA A 473 -21.05 24.68 8.97
C ALA A 473 -20.02 25.71 8.47
N MET A 474 -19.46 25.49 7.27
CA MET A 474 -18.56 26.46 6.64
C MET A 474 -19.27 27.73 6.20
N ALA A 475 -20.50 27.61 5.69
CA ALA A 475 -21.28 28.77 5.25
C ALA A 475 -21.82 29.62 6.41
N GLU A 476 -22.16 29.00 7.54
CA GLU A 476 -22.65 29.65 8.73
C GLU A 476 -21.58 30.48 9.47
N ARG A 477 -20.31 30.25 9.17
CA ARG A 477 -19.25 30.78 10.00
C ARG A 477 -18.31 31.73 9.26
N ARG A 478 -18.13 32.90 9.87
CA ARG A 478 -17.07 33.86 9.49
C ARG A 478 -15.85 33.61 10.39
N GLY A 479 -14.73 33.22 9.79
CA GLY A 479 -13.46 33.01 10.49
C GLY A 479 -12.89 31.61 10.36
N MET A 480 -11.61 31.48 10.69
CA MET A 480 -10.88 30.22 10.62
C MET A 480 -11.27 29.33 11.80
N PHE A 481 -11.53 28.06 11.52
CA PHE A 481 -11.74 27.03 12.53
C PHE A 481 -10.98 25.78 12.16
N LEU A 482 -10.76 24.90 13.13
CA LEU A 482 -10.20 23.57 12.93
C LEU A 482 -11.33 22.54 12.97
N ALA A 483 -11.44 21.71 11.94
CA ALA A 483 -12.41 20.65 11.88
C ALA A 483 -11.82 19.32 12.38
N VAL A 484 -12.34 18.79 13.49
CA VAL A 484 -12.08 17.39 13.88
C VAL A 484 -13.27 16.55 13.47
N VAL A 485 -13.06 15.57 12.59
CA VAL A 485 -14.14 14.80 11.97
C VAL A 485 -14.02 13.33 12.32
N ALA A 486 -14.97 12.83 13.11
CA ALA A 486 -15.11 11.42 13.39
C ALA A 486 -15.81 10.70 12.21
N LEU A 487 -15.20 9.65 11.70
CA LEU A 487 -15.71 8.85 10.59
C LEU A 487 -15.92 7.40 11.04
N TRP A 488 -16.98 6.76 10.53
CA TRP A 488 -17.09 5.32 10.58
C TRP A 488 -15.97 4.68 9.76
N ASP A 489 -15.33 3.63 10.27
CA ASP A 489 -14.22 2.96 9.57
C ASP A 489 -14.60 2.56 8.13
N ARG A 490 -15.84 2.12 7.91
CA ARG A 490 -16.37 1.72 6.61
C ARG A 490 -16.44 2.83 5.56
N PHE A 491 -16.47 4.10 5.99
CA PHE A 491 -16.56 5.25 5.10
C PHE A 491 -15.24 5.96 4.88
N PHE A 492 -14.18 5.56 5.59
CA PHE A 492 -12.93 6.30 5.56
C PHE A 492 -12.41 6.49 4.12
N ASP A 493 -12.29 5.41 3.35
CA ASP A 493 -11.69 5.48 2.01
C ASP A 493 -12.58 6.17 0.97
N SER A 494 -13.91 6.12 1.14
CA SER A 494 -14.85 6.75 0.20
C SER A 494 -15.11 8.22 0.51
N VAL A 495 -15.09 8.59 1.79
CA VAL A 495 -15.45 9.93 2.26
C VAL A 495 -14.24 10.83 2.45
N HIS A 496 -13.14 10.30 3.01
CA HIS A 496 -11.97 11.10 3.35
C HIS A 496 -11.40 11.95 2.19
N PRO A 497 -11.26 11.45 0.95
CA PRO A 497 -10.81 12.28 -0.17
C PRO A 497 -11.74 13.46 -0.47
N ASN A 498 -13.06 13.22 -0.49
CA ASN A 498 -14.06 14.24 -0.75
C ASN A 498 -14.16 15.27 0.39
N LEU A 499 -13.95 14.82 1.62
CA LEU A 499 -13.95 15.67 2.80
C LEU A 499 -12.82 16.68 2.75
N LYS A 500 -11.60 16.27 2.37
CA LYS A 500 -10.46 17.16 2.21
C LYS A 500 -10.66 18.21 1.11
N GLU A 501 -11.44 17.88 0.09
CA GLU A 501 -11.82 18.86 -0.94
C GLU A 501 -12.80 19.90 -0.42
N VAL A 502 -13.83 19.47 0.31
CA VAL A 502 -14.82 20.39 0.93
C VAL A 502 -14.17 21.28 1.96
N LEU A 503 -13.24 20.75 2.74
CA LEU A 503 -12.48 21.48 3.77
C LEU A 503 -11.19 22.14 3.22
N LYS A 504 -11.11 22.38 1.91
CA LYS A 504 -9.95 23.07 1.34
C LYS A 504 -9.75 24.44 1.99
N GLY A 505 -8.55 24.67 2.52
CA GLY A 505 -8.20 25.89 3.27
C GLY A 505 -8.64 25.89 4.73
N VAL A 506 -9.34 24.86 5.20
CA VAL A 506 -9.71 24.68 6.62
C VAL A 506 -8.79 23.62 7.24
N PRO A 507 -8.06 23.94 8.31
CA PRO A 507 -7.32 22.96 9.09
C PRO A 507 -8.24 21.80 9.50
N SER A 508 -7.85 20.56 9.23
CA SER A 508 -8.75 19.44 9.51
C SER A 508 -8.03 18.15 9.85
N GLN A 509 -8.55 17.44 10.84
CA GLN A 509 -8.08 16.13 11.26
C GLN A 509 -9.24 15.14 11.29
N CYS A 510 -9.08 14.03 10.56
CA CYS A 510 -10.04 12.93 10.62
C CYS A 510 -9.60 11.89 11.66
N VAL A 511 -10.58 11.29 12.32
CA VAL A 511 -10.41 10.19 13.25
C VAL A 511 -11.45 9.12 12.96
N THR A 512 -11.03 7.85 12.89
CA THR A 512 -11.99 6.75 12.71
C THR A 512 -12.62 6.37 14.04
N GLU A 513 -13.85 5.82 13.99
CA GLU A 513 -14.58 5.37 15.18
C GLU A 513 -13.74 4.42 16.04
N ARG A 514 -13.04 3.48 15.42
CA ARG A 514 -12.17 2.54 16.13
C ARG A 514 -11.08 3.25 16.95
N VAL A 515 -10.43 4.25 16.36
CA VAL A 515 -9.41 5.04 17.05
C VAL A 515 -10.03 5.83 18.21
N LEU A 516 -11.19 6.43 17.96
CA LEU A 516 -11.91 7.21 18.93
C LEU A 516 -12.34 6.37 20.13
N ARG A 517 -12.95 5.18 19.88
CA ARG A 517 -13.28 4.22 20.95
C ARG A 517 -12.03 3.71 21.69
N THR A 518 -10.91 3.51 21.02
CA THR A 518 -9.66 3.11 21.69
C THR A 518 -9.14 4.20 22.63
N ILE A 519 -9.25 5.47 22.23
CA ILE A 519 -8.83 6.61 23.07
C ILE A 519 -9.78 6.75 24.27
N ALA A 520 -11.08 6.59 24.06
CA ALA A 520 -12.08 6.66 25.13
C ALA A 520 -12.04 5.47 26.11
N ASN A 521 -11.49 4.32 25.69
CA ASN A 521 -11.42 3.11 26.51
C ASN A 521 -10.16 3.13 27.38
N THR A 522 -10.35 3.24 28.70
CA THR A 522 -9.27 3.27 29.68
C THR A 522 -8.65 1.90 30.00
N GLY A 523 -9.18 0.81 29.44
CA GLY A 523 -8.70 -0.55 29.69
C GLY A 523 -7.32 -0.90 29.10
N ASP A 524 -6.82 -0.11 28.12
CA ASP A 524 -5.45 -0.19 27.57
C ASP A 524 -4.82 1.21 27.52
N PRO A 525 -4.35 1.74 28.66
CA PRO A 525 -3.87 3.11 28.75
C PRO A 525 -2.63 3.38 27.87
N VAL A 526 -1.78 2.38 27.65
CA VAL A 526 -0.57 2.53 26.80
C VAL A 526 -0.96 2.77 25.35
N ARG A 527 -1.89 1.99 24.83
CA ARG A 527 -2.38 2.12 23.46
C ARG A 527 -3.21 3.38 23.25
N ALA A 528 -4.07 3.71 24.21
CA ALA A 528 -4.85 4.94 24.20
C ALA A 528 -3.92 6.18 24.19
N THR A 529 -2.93 6.22 25.08
CA THR A 529 -1.95 7.31 25.16
C THR A 529 -1.18 7.50 23.86
N SER A 530 -0.71 6.42 23.23
CA SER A 530 0.01 6.51 21.97
C SER A 530 -0.87 7.07 20.84
N ARG A 531 -2.14 6.67 20.77
CA ARG A 531 -3.06 7.11 19.72
C ARG A 531 -3.49 8.56 19.91
N VAL A 532 -3.86 8.96 21.13
CA VAL A 532 -4.25 10.36 21.39
C VAL A 532 -3.10 11.33 21.15
N ARG A 533 -1.89 10.93 21.51
CA ARG A 533 -0.66 11.69 21.26
C ARG A 533 -0.43 11.97 19.77
N ASN A 534 -0.52 10.93 18.95
CA ASN A 534 -0.34 11.06 17.50
C ASN A 534 -1.48 11.90 16.87
N LEU A 535 -2.70 11.73 17.36
CA LEU A 535 -3.84 12.51 16.90
C LEU A 535 -3.70 13.99 17.28
N ALA A 536 -3.29 14.29 18.50
CA ALA A 536 -3.02 15.66 18.95
C ALA A 536 -1.93 16.32 18.10
N LEU A 537 -0.84 15.62 17.80
CA LEU A 537 0.18 16.10 16.86
C LEU A 537 -0.42 16.41 15.49
N GLY A 538 -1.30 15.53 14.96
CA GLY A 538 -1.99 15.78 13.70
C GLY A 538 -2.90 17.00 13.73
N VAL A 539 -3.64 17.21 14.82
CA VAL A 539 -4.47 18.41 15.06
C VAL A 539 -3.61 19.65 15.06
N LEU A 540 -2.55 19.66 15.88
CA LEU A 540 -1.63 20.79 16.03
C LEU A 540 -0.95 21.16 14.70
N THR A 541 -0.40 20.19 14.00
CA THR A 541 0.27 20.45 12.73
C THR A 541 -0.70 20.91 11.63
N SER A 542 -1.93 20.41 11.63
CA SER A 542 -2.99 20.91 10.74
C SER A 542 -3.34 22.38 11.02
N ALA A 543 -3.24 22.80 12.28
CA ALA A 543 -3.48 24.17 12.72
C ALA A 543 -2.26 25.11 12.55
N GLY A 544 -1.14 24.63 11.97
CA GLY A 544 0.06 25.45 11.75
C GLY A 544 1.11 25.38 12.84
N VAL A 545 0.84 24.68 13.95
CA VAL A 545 1.83 24.47 15.01
C VAL A 545 2.96 23.57 14.48
N GLN A 546 4.22 23.97 14.71
CA GLN A 546 5.39 23.16 14.40
C GLN A 546 5.97 22.56 15.70
N PRO A 547 5.72 21.27 15.96
CA PRO A 547 6.17 20.64 17.22
C PRO A 547 7.69 20.68 17.39
N TRP A 548 8.42 20.44 16.30
CA TRP A 548 9.88 20.50 16.18
C TRP A 548 10.27 20.71 14.72
N VAL A 549 11.49 21.16 14.52
CA VAL A 549 12.10 21.32 13.19
C VAL A 549 13.47 20.66 13.16
N LEU A 550 13.99 20.41 11.96
CA LEU A 550 15.37 19.97 11.81
C LEU A 550 16.31 21.14 12.15
N LEU A 551 17.29 20.90 13.02
CA LEU A 551 18.32 21.90 13.32
C LEU A 551 19.25 22.09 12.12
N GLU A 552 19.56 21.01 11.41
CA GLU A 552 20.46 20.98 10.27
C GLU A 552 19.75 21.43 8.99
N SER A 553 20.49 22.05 8.09
CA SER A 553 19.98 22.40 6.78
C SER A 553 19.70 21.14 5.96
N LEU A 554 18.69 21.20 5.12
CA LEU A 554 18.43 20.16 4.12
C LEU A 554 19.54 20.17 3.05
N ASN A 555 19.79 19.02 2.44
CA ASN A 555 20.81 18.89 1.37
C ASN A 555 20.36 19.50 0.03
N SER A 556 19.09 19.84 -0.10
CA SER A 556 18.52 20.49 -1.28
C SER A 556 17.61 21.64 -0.86
N ASP A 557 17.48 22.64 -1.73
CA ASP A 557 16.69 23.84 -1.45
C ASP A 557 15.20 23.54 -1.37
N VAL A 558 14.72 22.60 -2.23
CA VAL A 558 13.32 22.19 -2.26
C VAL A 558 13.20 20.68 -2.38
N TYR A 559 12.33 20.11 -1.55
CA TYR A 559 11.85 18.73 -1.67
C TYR A 559 10.38 18.75 -2.08
N ILE A 560 10.06 18.03 -3.15
CA ILE A 560 8.69 17.92 -3.66
C ILE A 560 8.20 16.49 -3.38
N GLY A 561 7.29 16.32 -2.42
CA GLY A 561 6.61 15.06 -2.18
C GLY A 561 5.36 14.95 -3.05
N ILE A 562 5.24 13.87 -3.82
CA ILE A 562 4.07 13.59 -4.66
C ILE A 562 3.47 12.25 -4.26
N ASP A 563 2.24 12.28 -3.78
CA ASP A 563 1.47 11.10 -3.39
C ASP A 563 0.16 11.02 -4.18
N THR A 564 -0.27 9.81 -4.51
CA THR A 564 -1.50 9.57 -5.26
C THR A 564 -2.39 8.60 -4.51
N LEU A 565 -3.66 8.96 -4.36
CA LEU A 565 -4.65 8.11 -3.71
C LEU A 565 -6.03 8.27 -4.39
N HIS A 566 -6.59 7.16 -4.85
CA HIS A 566 -7.96 7.11 -5.40
C HIS A 566 -8.27 8.14 -6.50
N GLY A 567 -7.31 8.37 -7.41
CA GLY A 567 -7.49 9.31 -8.53
C GLY A 567 -7.19 10.78 -8.17
N ARG A 568 -6.64 11.04 -6.98
CA ARG A 568 -6.20 12.36 -6.53
C ARG A 568 -4.70 12.39 -6.32
N VAL A 569 -4.14 13.57 -6.42
CA VAL A 569 -2.72 13.82 -6.20
C VAL A 569 -2.57 14.90 -5.14
N SER A 570 -1.65 14.68 -4.21
CA SER A 570 -1.15 15.73 -3.33
C SER A 570 0.30 16.06 -3.69
N TYR A 571 0.60 17.34 -3.71
CA TYR A 571 1.94 17.89 -3.91
C TYR A 571 2.34 18.65 -2.65
N HIS A 572 3.47 18.27 -2.07
CA HIS A 572 4.02 18.91 -0.86
C HIS A 572 5.40 19.44 -1.17
N PHE A 573 5.54 20.75 -1.11
CA PHE A 573 6.80 21.45 -1.33
C PHE A 573 7.39 21.84 0.02
N LEU A 574 8.48 21.19 0.40
CA LEU A 574 9.22 21.45 1.63
C LEU A 574 10.45 22.28 1.30
N PHE A 575 10.63 23.44 1.92
CA PHE A 575 11.70 24.36 1.64
C PHE A 575 12.11 25.21 2.85
N GLY A 576 13.05 26.11 2.68
CA GLY A 576 13.60 26.94 3.75
C GLY A 576 14.58 26.20 4.65
N LYS A 577 15.21 26.92 5.59
CA LYS A 577 16.20 26.38 6.50
C LYS A 577 15.61 25.24 7.34
N GLY A 578 16.17 24.02 7.24
CA GLY A 578 15.67 22.85 7.97
C GLY A 578 14.29 22.37 7.54
N GLY A 579 13.78 22.77 6.35
CA GLY A 579 12.47 22.37 5.87
C GLY A 579 11.31 22.95 6.69
N ARG A 580 11.44 24.19 7.15
CA ARG A 580 10.47 24.84 8.04
C ARG A 580 9.20 25.30 7.33
N GLN A 581 9.23 25.39 6.00
CA GLN A 581 8.10 25.88 5.20
C GLN A 581 7.56 24.75 4.33
N VAL A 582 6.25 24.66 4.26
CA VAL A 582 5.56 23.64 3.46
C VAL A 582 4.41 24.30 2.69
N LEU A 583 4.42 24.19 1.38
CA LEU A 583 3.27 24.49 0.54
C LEU A 583 2.63 23.19 0.08
N THR A 584 1.31 23.10 0.17
CA THR A 584 0.56 21.92 -0.26
C THR A 584 -0.45 22.30 -1.33
N SER A 585 -0.47 21.56 -2.42
CA SER A 585 -1.50 21.68 -3.44
C SER A 585 -2.06 20.32 -3.83
N PHE A 586 -3.26 20.32 -4.42
CA PHE A 586 -3.94 19.10 -4.83
C PHE A 586 -4.23 19.11 -6.32
N GLY A 587 -4.35 17.91 -6.88
CA GLY A 587 -4.64 17.70 -8.28
C GLY A 587 -5.33 16.35 -8.53
N SER A 588 -5.43 15.99 -9.80
CA SER A 588 -6.04 14.75 -10.25
C SER A 588 -5.00 13.79 -10.82
N SER A 589 -5.19 12.50 -10.62
CA SER A 589 -4.38 11.48 -11.27
C SER A 589 -5.18 10.74 -12.34
N ILE A 590 -4.48 10.24 -13.36
CA ILE A 590 -5.05 9.39 -14.38
C ILE A 590 -4.91 7.95 -13.94
N LYS A 591 -6.03 7.28 -13.66
CA LYS A 591 -6.03 5.85 -13.34
C LYS A 591 -5.61 5.04 -14.57
N ARG A 592 -4.53 4.25 -14.41
CA ARG A 592 -4.04 3.29 -15.40
C ARG A 592 -4.13 1.87 -14.85
N GLY A 593 -5.36 1.34 -14.69
CA GLY A 593 -5.60 0.04 -14.07
C GLY A 593 -5.77 0.08 -12.56
N ARG A 594 -5.95 -1.08 -11.93
CA ARG A 594 -6.38 -1.22 -10.52
C ARG A 594 -5.45 -0.61 -9.47
N LYS A 595 -4.14 -0.50 -9.75
CA LYS A 595 -3.12 -0.04 -8.80
C LYS A 595 -2.09 0.90 -9.45
N GLN A 596 -2.35 1.40 -10.66
CA GLN A 596 -1.38 2.25 -11.37
C GLN A 596 -2.02 3.61 -11.65
N GLU A 597 -1.51 4.60 -10.97
CA GLU A 597 -1.90 5.98 -11.15
C GLU A 597 -0.74 6.74 -11.79
N SER A 598 -1.00 7.46 -12.86
CA SER A 598 -0.06 8.39 -13.48
C SER A 598 -0.58 9.81 -13.34
N LEU A 599 0.32 10.77 -13.23
CA LEU A 599 -0.04 12.16 -13.17
C LEU A 599 -0.38 12.69 -14.57
N ASP A 600 -1.27 13.66 -14.63
CA ASP A 600 -1.48 14.43 -15.85
C ASP A 600 -0.24 15.29 -16.13
N LYS A 601 0.24 15.26 -17.39
CA LYS A 601 1.46 15.95 -17.79
C LYS A 601 1.34 17.48 -17.63
N VAL A 602 0.21 18.04 -18.05
CA VAL A 602 -0.01 19.50 -18.03
C VAL A 602 -0.18 19.97 -16.60
N GLU A 603 -0.98 19.25 -15.82
CA GLU A 603 -1.23 19.59 -14.42
C GLU A 603 0.06 19.52 -13.59
N LEU A 604 0.84 18.43 -13.71
CA LEU A 604 2.12 18.29 -13.00
C LEU A 604 3.06 19.45 -13.33
N ARG A 605 3.23 19.77 -14.62
CA ARG A 605 4.06 20.89 -15.06
C ARG A 605 3.59 22.20 -14.44
N THR A 606 2.31 22.53 -14.59
CA THR A 606 1.72 23.78 -14.09
C THR A 606 1.88 23.91 -12.58
N LYS A 607 1.65 22.83 -11.82
CA LYS A 607 1.79 22.85 -10.36
C LYS A 607 3.23 23.09 -9.92
N ILE A 608 4.19 22.43 -10.55
CA ILE A 608 5.61 22.65 -10.27
C ILE A 608 6.00 24.09 -10.62
N GLU A 609 5.66 24.58 -11.81
CA GLU A 609 6.01 25.92 -12.25
C GLU A 609 5.41 27.01 -11.33
N SER A 610 4.11 26.92 -11.03
CA SER A 610 3.45 27.94 -10.21
C SER A 610 4.00 27.99 -8.79
N THR A 611 4.20 26.82 -8.15
CA THR A 611 4.65 26.77 -6.76
C THR A 611 6.13 27.16 -6.61
N LEU A 612 7.01 26.75 -7.56
CA LEU A 612 8.41 27.18 -7.52
C LEU A 612 8.57 28.70 -7.77
N ARG A 613 7.72 29.32 -8.59
CA ARG A 613 7.67 30.79 -8.72
C ARG A 613 7.27 31.46 -7.40
N GLU A 614 6.26 30.92 -6.72
CA GLU A 614 5.81 31.42 -5.41
C GLU A 614 6.95 31.35 -4.38
N ILE A 615 7.67 30.21 -4.31
CA ILE A 615 8.81 30.03 -3.41
C ILE A 615 9.94 31.01 -3.72
N GLN A 616 10.25 31.23 -4.99
CA GLN A 616 11.28 32.19 -5.40
C GLN A 616 10.87 33.64 -5.09
N GLN A 617 9.61 34.00 -5.33
CA GLN A 617 9.06 35.31 -4.97
C GLN A 617 9.10 35.58 -3.46
N ALA A 618 9.01 34.53 -2.65
CA ALA A 618 9.21 34.62 -1.19
C ALA A 618 10.71 34.76 -0.80
N GLY A 619 11.62 34.90 -1.76
CA GLY A 619 13.04 35.17 -1.52
C GLY A 619 13.93 33.94 -1.36
N HIS A 620 13.44 32.73 -1.68
CA HIS A 620 14.24 31.51 -1.58
C HIS A 620 15.06 31.25 -2.84
N SER A 621 16.32 30.86 -2.65
CA SER A 621 17.18 30.39 -3.74
C SER A 621 16.77 29.00 -4.19
N LEU A 622 16.82 28.73 -5.51
CA LEU A 622 16.40 27.48 -6.13
C LEU A 622 17.50 26.91 -7.02
N ARG A 623 18.49 26.24 -6.41
CA ARG A 623 19.63 25.60 -7.10
C ARG A 623 19.55 24.07 -7.09
N SER A 624 18.76 23.50 -6.16
CA SER A 624 18.64 22.06 -6.02
C SER A 624 17.23 21.65 -5.65
N ILE A 625 16.67 20.67 -6.38
CA ILE A 625 15.31 20.18 -6.21
C ILE A 625 15.35 18.66 -6.17
N VAL A 626 14.70 18.06 -5.18
CA VAL A 626 14.51 16.61 -5.09
C VAL A 626 13.02 16.28 -5.11
N VAL A 627 12.60 15.45 -6.05
CA VAL A 627 11.22 14.99 -6.19
C VAL A 627 11.10 13.59 -5.62
N HIS A 628 10.31 13.41 -4.58
CA HIS A 628 9.92 12.12 -4.01
C HIS A 628 8.56 11.72 -4.55
N ARG A 629 8.49 10.66 -5.36
CA ARG A 629 7.26 10.12 -5.92
C ARG A 629 6.88 8.83 -5.18
N ASP A 630 5.76 8.86 -4.48
CA ASP A 630 5.22 7.63 -3.91
C ASP A 630 4.67 6.72 -5.03
N GLY A 631 5.36 5.61 -5.26
CA GLY A 631 5.11 4.73 -6.37
C GLY A 631 6.05 4.96 -7.56
N ARG A 632 5.59 4.54 -8.74
CA ARG A 632 6.39 4.58 -9.96
C ARG A 632 6.42 5.97 -10.58
N TRP A 633 7.62 6.38 -11.03
CA TRP A 633 7.82 7.56 -11.90
C TRP A 633 7.63 7.19 -13.37
N TRP A 634 6.72 7.86 -14.06
CA TRP A 634 6.39 7.55 -15.45
C TRP A 634 7.14 8.44 -16.42
N LYS A 635 7.42 7.94 -17.66
CA LYS A 635 8.11 8.70 -18.72
C LYS A 635 7.46 10.08 -18.98
N ARG A 636 6.11 10.13 -18.96
CA ARG A 636 5.36 11.39 -19.12
C ARG A 636 5.54 12.36 -17.96
N GLU A 637 5.65 11.85 -16.74
CA GLU A 637 5.94 12.65 -15.55
C GLU A 637 7.36 13.23 -15.65
N GLY A 638 8.33 12.44 -16.11
CA GLY A 638 9.69 12.88 -16.38
C GLY A 638 9.77 13.96 -17.46
N GLN A 639 8.96 13.85 -18.52
CA GLN A 639 8.86 14.90 -19.55
C GLN A 639 8.27 16.19 -18.99
N ALA A 640 7.18 16.10 -18.19
CA ALA A 640 6.57 17.25 -17.54
C ALA A 640 7.55 18.00 -16.63
N LEU A 641 8.31 17.27 -15.81
CA LEU A 641 9.33 17.85 -14.93
C LEU A 641 10.45 18.53 -15.73
N LYS A 642 10.96 17.88 -16.79
CA LYS A 642 11.98 18.47 -17.65
C LYS A 642 11.50 19.77 -18.31
N GLU A 643 10.27 19.78 -18.83
CA GLU A 643 9.67 20.98 -19.44
C GLU A 643 9.50 22.09 -18.40
N ALA A 644 9.00 21.77 -17.18
CA ALA A 644 8.88 22.74 -16.11
C ALA A 644 10.23 23.37 -15.74
N VAL A 645 11.24 22.53 -15.53
CA VAL A 645 12.61 23.01 -15.21
C VAL A 645 13.17 23.88 -16.31
N SER A 646 13.04 23.48 -17.58
CA SER A 646 13.53 24.27 -18.72
C SER A 646 12.83 25.62 -18.82
N ASN A 647 11.50 25.68 -18.61
CA ASN A 647 10.74 26.93 -18.61
C ASN A 647 11.20 27.84 -17.44
N LEU A 648 11.36 27.28 -16.24
CA LEU A 648 11.75 28.06 -15.07
C LEU A 648 13.21 28.59 -15.15
N ILE A 649 14.12 27.83 -15.78
CA ILE A 649 15.49 28.32 -16.07
C ILE A 649 15.44 29.47 -17.09
N ARG A 650 14.71 29.32 -18.19
CA ARG A 650 14.51 30.34 -19.18
C ARG A 650 13.96 31.65 -18.58
N ASP A 651 13.01 31.51 -17.67
CA ASP A 651 12.34 32.61 -16.97
C ASP A 651 13.17 33.16 -15.79
N LYS A 652 14.39 32.66 -15.56
CA LYS A 652 15.33 33.04 -14.49
C LYS A 652 14.79 32.83 -13.06
N ILE A 653 13.85 31.88 -12.91
CA ILE A 653 13.33 31.42 -11.60
C ILE A 653 14.27 30.40 -10.98
N LEU A 654 14.78 29.47 -11.77
CA LEU A 654 15.82 28.53 -11.38
C LEU A 654 17.18 28.97 -11.88
N ALA A 655 18.23 28.64 -11.15
CA ALA A 655 19.60 28.80 -11.60
C ALA A 655 19.86 27.94 -12.86
N ALA A 656 20.73 28.38 -13.75
CA ALA A 656 21.06 27.65 -14.97
C ALA A 656 21.69 26.28 -14.70
N ASP A 657 22.38 26.15 -13.56
CA ASP A 657 23.03 24.94 -13.02
C ASP A 657 22.15 24.18 -12.02
N CYS A 658 20.86 24.45 -11.99
CA CYS A 658 19.95 23.79 -11.04
C CYS A 658 19.97 22.27 -11.19
N VAL A 659 20.26 21.57 -10.09
CA VAL A 659 20.29 20.11 -10.04
C VAL A 659 18.92 19.58 -9.63
N VAL A 660 18.38 18.66 -10.44
CA VAL A 660 17.08 18.05 -10.17
C VAL A 660 17.21 16.53 -10.05
N GLY A 661 16.89 16.01 -8.90
CA GLY A 661 16.86 14.57 -8.61
C GLY A 661 15.43 14.04 -8.48
N VAL A 662 15.20 12.78 -8.89
CA VAL A 662 13.92 12.10 -8.68
C VAL A 662 14.15 10.80 -7.95
N VAL A 663 13.34 10.57 -6.90
CA VAL A 663 13.38 9.36 -6.07
C VAL A 663 12.02 8.68 -6.11
N GLU A 664 11.96 7.45 -6.63
CA GLU A 664 10.79 6.58 -6.52
C GLU A 664 10.75 5.93 -5.14
N ILE A 665 9.64 6.09 -4.41
CA ILE A 665 9.42 5.46 -3.11
C ILE A 665 8.47 4.28 -3.30
N ARG A 666 9.02 3.07 -3.33
CA ARG A 666 8.23 1.85 -3.53
C ARG A 666 7.94 1.16 -2.19
N LYS A 667 6.78 1.41 -1.61
CA LYS A 667 6.39 0.91 -0.28
C LYS A 667 6.02 -0.57 -0.21
N SER A 668 5.59 -1.20 -1.28
CA SER A 668 4.86 -2.46 -1.18
C SER A 668 5.27 -3.60 -2.12
N HIS A 669 6.23 -3.42 -3.01
CA HIS A 669 6.49 -4.43 -4.04
C HIS A 669 7.56 -5.46 -3.69
N PHE A 670 8.44 -5.16 -2.73
CA PHE A 670 9.50 -6.08 -2.35
C PHE A 670 9.27 -6.64 -0.94
N PRO A 671 9.03 -7.93 -0.79
CA PRO A 671 8.80 -8.57 0.50
C PRO A 671 10.12 -8.85 1.22
N VAL A 672 10.99 -7.85 1.34
CA VAL A 672 12.25 -7.99 2.09
C VAL A 672 12.03 -7.69 3.56
N ARG A 673 12.55 -8.58 4.43
CA ARG A 673 12.66 -8.37 5.87
C ARG A 673 14.12 -8.32 6.25
N LEU A 674 14.45 -7.42 7.17
CA LEU A 674 15.78 -7.32 7.76
C LEU A 674 15.77 -7.92 9.16
N PHE A 675 16.71 -8.81 9.43
CA PHE A 675 16.86 -9.51 10.69
C PHE A 675 18.12 -9.03 11.41
N LYS A 676 17.96 -8.59 12.65
CA LYS A 676 19.02 -7.96 13.44
C LYS A 676 19.93 -8.95 14.18
N LYS A 677 19.44 -10.11 14.57
CA LYS A 677 20.18 -11.16 15.26
C LYS A 677 19.68 -12.51 14.80
N LEU A 678 20.48 -13.19 14.01
CA LEU A 678 20.29 -14.59 13.65
C LEU A 678 21.47 -15.44 14.18
N ASP A 679 22.03 -15.06 15.32
CA ASP A 679 23.23 -15.68 15.91
C ASP A 679 23.12 -17.18 16.22
N ARG A 680 21.93 -17.78 16.02
CA ARG A 680 21.65 -19.18 16.30
C ARG A 680 21.01 -19.98 15.16
N LEU A 681 20.84 -19.39 13.97
CA LEU A 681 20.39 -20.15 12.79
C LEU A 681 21.58 -20.80 12.06
N ARG A 682 22.47 -21.49 12.79
CA ARG A 682 23.14 -22.64 12.21
C ARG A 682 22.08 -23.73 12.13
N MET A 683 21.32 -23.74 11.07
CA MET A 683 20.45 -24.85 10.76
C MET A 683 21.37 -26.02 10.41
N SER A 684 21.42 -27.02 11.30
CA SER A 684 21.85 -28.35 10.92
C SER A 684 21.00 -28.77 9.71
N CYS A 685 21.68 -29.00 8.59
CA CYS A 685 21.10 -29.63 7.42
C CYS A 685 20.56 -31.02 7.74
#